data_89bcde0db6c7ef89783861807b9345b6
#
_entry.id   89bcde0db6c7ef89783861807b9345b6
#
_cell.length_a   1.000
_cell.length_b   1.000
_cell.length_c   1.000
_cell.angle_alpha   90.00
_cell.angle_beta   90.00
_cell.angle_gamma   90.00
#
_symmetry.space_group_name_H-M   'P 1'
#
loop_
_entity.id
_entity.type
_entity.pdbx_description
1 polymer ?
#
loop_
_entity_poly.entity_id
_entity_poly.type
_entity_poly.pdbx_seq_one_letter_code
_entity_poly.pdbx_strand_id
1 'polypeptide(L)'
;MYMANTKEDVDINKMYANESQISKDEFIKKYKIKEKGISTKEAEAKLQKLGPNEIRQAKPKRWYNYFWESLVTPFNCILIGIALILSYTDIILAEAPSYANIIVIAILVIASTLLDFFEEYRSNKAAEKLKKMVETKTTVVRDGKKIDIPIKNVVIGDTVVLSAGSMIPADLRVIEAKDLYVGQSSLTGESDSVKKTVELEDKTGEIDNISDFDNICFMGTNVISGSAKGIVIKTADSTYFGKIAHTITSGKDKTAFQKGIENISRLLIKFMLFMIPLVFIINVEKHEFVTAFTFAVAIAICITPLLLPVILSSSLSKGAIRMSKKKTIVKKLDSIQNFGAMDILCTDKTGTLTEDKIVLERYLDINGDEDIRVLKHAFLNSYFQTGLKGSIDEAVIKRATENNLMEVAEKYKIIDEIPFDFSRRRLSVIVSDGEKKQLIAKGAVEEILSICTMVDYKGQVSKITKEIKDNIKKISKQLNKEGLRVVAVCQKNDIEDKSNFEVSDEKNMVLLGFIGFLDPPKESAKESIRKLNKAGIRVIVLTGDNADVTRCVCEKVGINSKNIVLGSQIEKLPDMGVTRLLKKTNVFAKLSPIQKSRIVRILRQNGNVVGYMGDGINDSPSLTNSDVGVSVDTAVDIAKESADIILLEKDLNVLLDGVEERKTYICKFNEIYKNGNKF
;
A
#
# COMPACT_ATOMS: atom_id res chain seq x y z
N MET A 1 15.49 11.15 17.42
CA MET A 1 15.82 10.33 18.62
C MET A 1 16.83 9.30 18.13
N TYR A 2 18.12 9.52 18.34
CA TYR A 2 19.21 8.62 17.93
C TYR A 2 19.02 7.28 18.64
N MET A 3 18.78 6.21 17.89
CA MET A 3 18.86 4.85 18.45
C MET A 3 20.34 4.56 18.75
N ALA A 4 20.64 4.29 19.99
CA ALA A 4 21.96 3.83 20.39
C ALA A 4 22.20 2.46 19.76
N ASN A 5 23.35 2.31 19.05
CA ASN A 5 23.81 1.05 18.53
C ASN A 5 23.88 0.02 19.64
N THR A 6 23.00 -0.98 19.60
CA THR A 6 23.07 -2.13 20.49
C THR A 6 24.10 -3.13 19.96
N LYS A 7 24.67 -3.99 20.82
CA LYS A 7 25.63 -5.03 20.39
C LYS A 7 25.09 -5.95 19.28
N GLU A 8 23.75 -6.09 19.17
CA GLU A 8 23.10 -6.86 18.12
C GLU A 8 23.19 -6.18 16.73
N ASP A 9 23.12 -4.82 16.66
CA ASP A 9 23.24 -4.08 15.40
C ASP A 9 24.65 -4.25 14.79
N VAL A 10 25.69 -4.28 15.61
CA VAL A 10 27.08 -4.48 15.15
C VAL A 10 27.28 -5.88 14.54
N ASP A 11 26.64 -6.92 15.06
CA ASP A 11 26.73 -8.29 14.48
C ASP A 11 25.96 -8.41 13.17
N ILE A 12 24.84 -7.72 13.03
CA ILE A 12 24.05 -7.67 11.79
C ILE A 12 24.84 -6.96 10.70
N ASN A 13 25.42 -5.81 11.00
CA ASN A 13 26.23 -5.03 10.06
C ASN A 13 27.43 -5.85 9.57
N LYS A 14 28.16 -6.52 10.46
CA LYS A 14 29.29 -7.40 10.09
C LYS A 14 28.86 -8.51 9.12
N MET A 15 27.66 -9.06 9.29
CA MET A 15 27.19 -10.16 8.45
C MET A 15 26.83 -9.70 7.03
N TYR A 16 26.29 -8.48 6.85
CA TYR A 16 26.03 -7.91 5.53
C TYR A 16 27.29 -7.28 4.93
N ALA A 17 28.19 -6.70 5.73
CA ALA A 17 29.47 -6.20 5.27
C ALA A 17 30.26 -7.27 4.53
N ASN A 18 30.37 -8.48 5.07
CA ASN A 18 31.04 -9.60 4.42
C ASN A 18 30.43 -9.96 3.06
N GLU A 19 29.09 -9.93 2.93
CA GLU A 19 28.41 -10.22 1.66
C GLU A 19 28.48 -9.06 0.67
N SER A 20 28.56 -7.83 1.17
CA SER A 20 28.66 -6.62 0.35
C SER A 20 30.06 -6.40 -0.21
N GLN A 21 31.13 -6.69 0.56
CA GLN A 21 32.52 -6.47 0.16
C GLN A 21 33.05 -7.48 -0.86
N ILE A 22 32.42 -8.64 -0.98
CA ILE A 22 32.78 -9.67 -1.96
C ILE A 22 32.45 -9.17 -3.37
N SER A 23 33.37 -9.32 -4.33
CA SER A 23 33.13 -8.99 -5.73
C SER A 23 31.99 -9.84 -6.32
N LYS A 24 31.32 -9.34 -7.37
CA LYS A 24 30.24 -10.08 -8.05
C LYS A 24 30.68 -11.48 -8.44
N ASP A 25 31.88 -11.62 -9.03
CA ASP A 25 32.36 -12.91 -9.53
C ASP A 25 32.67 -13.91 -8.41
N GLU A 26 33.23 -13.43 -7.30
CA GLU A 26 33.45 -14.25 -6.10
C GLU A 26 32.11 -14.64 -5.45
N PHE A 27 31.13 -13.73 -5.42
CA PHE A 27 29.80 -14.00 -4.90
C PHE A 27 29.09 -15.08 -5.73
N ILE A 28 29.14 -14.97 -7.07
CA ILE A 28 28.57 -15.99 -7.98
C ILE A 28 29.21 -17.36 -7.74
N LYS A 29 30.54 -17.42 -7.55
CA LYS A 29 31.25 -18.67 -7.25
C LYS A 29 30.87 -19.24 -5.88
N LYS A 30 30.83 -18.40 -4.84
CA LYS A 30 30.51 -18.79 -3.46
C LYS A 30 29.12 -19.42 -3.36
N TYR A 31 28.12 -18.82 -3.99
CA TYR A 31 26.74 -19.29 -3.97
C TYR A 31 26.41 -20.27 -5.09
N LYS A 32 27.39 -20.65 -5.95
CA LYS A 32 27.21 -21.55 -7.11
C LYS A 32 26.05 -21.13 -7.99
N ILE A 33 25.93 -19.82 -8.25
CA ILE A 33 24.82 -19.23 -8.98
C ILE A 33 24.92 -19.63 -10.45
N LYS A 34 23.84 -20.18 -11.00
CA LYS A 34 23.73 -20.52 -12.43
C LYS A 34 22.94 -19.42 -13.15
N GLU A 35 23.32 -19.07 -14.37
CA GLU A 35 22.55 -18.13 -15.21
C GLU A 35 21.08 -18.53 -15.36
N LYS A 36 20.80 -19.84 -15.36
CA LYS A 36 19.45 -20.40 -15.42
C LYS A 36 18.67 -20.34 -14.09
N GLY A 37 19.25 -19.77 -13.03
CA GLY A 37 18.69 -19.81 -11.67
C GLY A 37 18.73 -21.22 -11.05
N ILE A 38 18.16 -21.36 -9.88
CA ILE A 38 17.99 -22.68 -9.22
C ILE A 38 16.85 -23.47 -9.89
N SER A 39 16.89 -24.80 -9.76
CA SER A 39 15.79 -25.63 -10.27
C SER A 39 14.57 -25.57 -9.34
N THR A 40 13.38 -25.76 -9.89
CA THR A 40 12.15 -25.81 -9.11
C THR A 40 12.19 -26.87 -8.01
N LYS A 41 12.78 -28.05 -8.30
CA LYS A 41 12.95 -29.12 -7.30
C LYS A 41 13.90 -28.72 -6.16
N GLU A 42 14.97 -28.01 -6.46
CA GLU A 42 15.90 -27.48 -5.45
C GLU A 42 15.23 -26.43 -4.57
N ALA A 43 14.43 -25.55 -5.18
CA ALA A 43 13.67 -24.55 -4.46
C ALA A 43 12.64 -25.19 -3.50
N GLU A 44 11.91 -26.21 -3.94
CA GLU A 44 10.96 -26.96 -3.09
C GLU A 44 11.66 -27.66 -1.91
N ALA A 45 12.80 -28.28 -2.15
CA ALA A 45 13.59 -28.91 -1.08
C ALA A 45 14.10 -27.88 -0.06
N LYS A 46 14.57 -26.70 -0.51
CA LYS A 46 14.96 -25.60 0.38
C LYS A 46 13.78 -25.04 1.16
N LEU A 47 12.61 -24.89 0.52
CA LEU A 47 11.38 -24.42 1.16
C LEU A 47 10.92 -25.37 2.27
N GLN A 48 11.00 -26.69 2.04
CA GLN A 48 10.66 -27.69 3.06
C GLN A 48 11.65 -27.65 4.25
N LYS A 49 12.94 -27.41 4.00
CA LYS A 49 13.99 -27.37 5.02
C LYS A 49 14.00 -26.09 5.83
N LEU A 50 13.86 -24.92 5.18
CA LEU A 50 14.01 -23.59 5.79
C LEU A 50 12.67 -23.01 6.23
N GLY A 51 11.55 -23.51 5.68
CA GLY A 51 10.23 -22.95 5.88
C GLY A 51 9.91 -21.80 4.91
N PRO A 52 8.66 -21.28 4.95
CA PRO A 52 8.22 -20.21 4.09
C PRO A 52 8.92 -18.88 4.43
N ASN A 53 9.10 -18.03 3.41
CA ASN A 53 9.62 -16.67 3.58
C ASN A 53 8.54 -15.73 4.14
N GLU A 54 8.17 -15.97 5.37
CA GLU A 54 7.22 -15.19 6.16
C GLU A 54 7.86 -14.85 7.50
N ILE A 55 7.80 -13.58 7.89
CA ILE A 55 8.22 -13.18 9.23
C ILE A 55 7.22 -13.79 10.20
N ARG A 56 7.69 -14.61 11.10
CA ARG A 56 6.86 -15.27 12.10
C ARG A 56 6.27 -14.22 13.05
N GLN A 57 5.13 -13.67 12.67
CA GLN A 57 4.21 -13.14 13.66
C GLN A 57 3.93 -14.30 14.64
N ALA A 58 3.74 -13.99 15.93
CA ALA A 58 3.55 -14.99 16.99
C ALA A 58 2.90 -16.28 16.48
N LYS A 59 3.49 -17.46 16.81
CA LYS A 59 3.03 -18.77 16.33
C LYS A 59 1.52 -18.81 16.26
N PRO A 60 0.91 -19.29 15.18
CA PRO A 60 -0.55 -19.35 15.07
C PRO A 60 -1.09 -20.05 16.31
N LYS A 61 -1.96 -19.34 17.02
CA LYS A 61 -2.55 -19.88 18.26
C LYS A 61 -3.21 -21.22 17.92
N ARG A 62 -2.86 -22.26 18.65
CA ARG A 62 -3.53 -23.55 18.52
C ARG A 62 -4.89 -23.47 19.20
N TRP A 63 -5.83 -24.37 18.84
CA TRP A 63 -7.19 -24.35 19.39
C TRP A 63 -7.25 -24.33 20.92
N TYR A 64 -6.32 -25.01 21.60
CA TYR A 64 -6.27 -25.02 23.08
C TYR A 64 -5.85 -23.67 23.68
N ASN A 65 -5.08 -22.83 22.94
CA ASN A 65 -4.74 -21.48 23.41
C ASN A 65 -6.00 -20.60 23.47
N TYR A 66 -6.86 -20.68 22.45
CA TYR A 66 -8.15 -20.00 22.43
C TYR A 66 -9.03 -20.47 23.58
N PHE A 67 -9.06 -21.79 23.85
CA PHE A 67 -9.84 -22.36 24.95
C PHE A 67 -9.37 -21.83 26.32
N TRP A 68 -8.05 -21.83 26.57
CA TRP A 68 -7.49 -21.30 27.82
C TRP A 68 -7.71 -19.80 27.98
N GLU A 69 -7.57 -19.01 26.92
CA GLU A 69 -7.85 -17.57 26.94
C GLU A 69 -9.33 -17.28 27.21
N SER A 70 -10.24 -18.10 26.66
CA SER A 70 -11.67 -18.01 26.95
C SER A 70 -12.05 -18.46 28.34
N LEU A 71 -11.30 -19.40 28.91
CA LEU A 71 -11.51 -19.86 30.30
C LEU A 71 -11.02 -18.84 31.34
N VAL A 72 -9.84 -18.25 31.09
CA VAL A 72 -9.18 -17.31 32.04
C VAL A 72 -9.60 -15.86 31.72
N THR A 73 -10.89 -15.63 31.56
CA THR A 73 -11.42 -14.25 31.49
C THR A 73 -11.62 -13.70 32.90
N PRO A 74 -11.54 -12.37 33.11
CA PRO A 74 -11.79 -11.75 34.41
C PRO A 74 -13.12 -12.18 35.02
N PHE A 75 -14.12 -12.41 34.20
CA PHE A 75 -15.43 -12.88 34.61
C PHE A 75 -15.41 -14.32 35.11
N ASN A 76 -14.89 -15.24 34.31
CA ASN A 76 -14.79 -16.63 34.70
C ASN A 76 -13.94 -16.79 36.01
N CYS A 77 -12.89 -15.96 36.13
CA CYS A 77 -12.10 -15.92 37.38
C CYS A 77 -12.94 -15.51 38.58
N ILE A 78 -13.83 -14.53 38.45
CA ILE A 78 -14.76 -14.12 39.52
C ILE A 78 -15.74 -15.26 39.82
N LEU A 79 -16.36 -15.87 38.79
CA LEU A 79 -17.28 -16.99 39.00
C LEU A 79 -16.60 -18.18 39.65
N ILE A 80 -15.38 -18.53 39.26
CA ILE A 80 -14.59 -19.60 39.89
C ILE A 80 -14.28 -19.25 41.33
N GLY A 81 -13.91 -17.98 41.61
CA GLY A 81 -13.70 -17.50 42.97
C GLY A 81 -14.94 -17.65 43.87
N ILE A 82 -16.13 -17.30 43.32
CA ILE A 82 -17.42 -17.47 44.02
C ILE A 82 -17.70 -18.96 44.25
N ALA A 83 -17.48 -19.80 43.21
CA ALA A 83 -17.70 -21.24 43.33
C ALA A 83 -16.81 -21.85 44.45
N LEU A 84 -15.58 -21.38 44.60
CA LEU A 84 -14.67 -21.79 45.68
C LEU A 84 -15.21 -21.36 47.05
N ILE A 85 -15.71 -20.13 47.19
CA ILE A 85 -16.31 -19.63 48.45
C ILE A 85 -17.55 -20.46 48.79
N LEU A 86 -18.45 -20.66 47.84
CA LEU A 86 -19.66 -21.45 48.03
C LEU A 86 -19.34 -22.93 48.30
N SER A 87 -18.30 -23.47 47.71
CA SER A 87 -17.85 -24.84 48.05
C SER A 87 -17.40 -24.95 49.52
N TYR A 88 -16.76 -23.91 50.03
CA TYR A 88 -16.37 -23.89 51.44
C TYR A 88 -17.60 -23.72 52.37
N THR A 89 -18.53 -22.80 52.06
CA THR A 89 -19.69 -22.52 52.89
C THR A 89 -20.79 -23.58 52.80
N ASP A 90 -21.17 -23.98 51.57
CA ASP A 90 -22.34 -24.84 51.34
C ASP A 90 -22.00 -26.33 51.40
N ILE A 91 -20.70 -26.74 51.38
CA ILE A 91 -20.30 -28.15 51.47
C ILE A 91 -19.55 -28.41 52.77
N ILE A 92 -18.55 -27.57 53.16
CA ILE A 92 -17.66 -27.87 54.27
C ILE A 92 -18.25 -27.38 55.60
N LEU A 93 -18.90 -26.19 55.64
CA LEU A 93 -19.44 -25.61 56.86
C LEU A 93 -20.93 -25.94 57.08
N ALA A 94 -21.66 -26.36 56.07
CA ALA A 94 -23.09 -26.63 56.14
C ALA A 94 -23.36 -28.00 56.80
N GLU A 95 -24.36 -28.06 57.70
CA GLU A 95 -24.85 -29.32 58.30
C GLU A 95 -25.48 -30.26 57.26
N ALA A 96 -26.04 -29.70 56.15
CA ALA A 96 -26.56 -30.44 55.00
C ALA A 96 -25.93 -29.90 53.71
N PRO A 97 -25.02 -30.64 53.02
CA PRO A 97 -24.32 -30.19 51.82
C PRO A 97 -25.29 -29.88 50.67
N SER A 98 -25.17 -28.67 50.06
CA SER A 98 -25.94 -28.27 48.87
C SER A 98 -25.00 -28.00 47.72
N TYR A 99 -25.16 -28.77 46.63
CA TYR A 99 -24.35 -28.61 45.41
C TYR A 99 -25.02 -27.75 44.33
N ALA A 100 -26.27 -27.34 44.55
CA ALA A 100 -27.07 -26.69 43.51
C ALA A 100 -26.44 -25.39 42.95
N ASN A 101 -25.97 -24.51 43.85
CA ASN A 101 -25.37 -23.24 43.45
C ASN A 101 -24.04 -23.44 42.67
N ILE A 102 -23.23 -24.40 43.13
CA ILE A 102 -21.95 -24.72 42.52
C ILE A 102 -22.16 -25.29 41.10
N ILE A 103 -23.15 -26.18 40.92
CA ILE A 103 -23.50 -26.78 39.63
C ILE A 103 -23.96 -25.67 38.66
N VAL A 104 -24.79 -24.74 39.11
CA VAL A 104 -25.26 -23.61 38.27
C VAL A 104 -24.07 -22.74 37.83
N ILE A 105 -23.15 -22.40 38.75
CA ILE A 105 -21.97 -21.62 38.39
C ILE A 105 -21.06 -22.39 37.45
N ALA A 106 -20.85 -23.68 37.64
CA ALA A 106 -20.05 -24.55 36.77
C ALA A 106 -20.66 -24.55 35.35
N ILE A 107 -21.99 -24.69 35.21
CA ILE A 107 -22.68 -24.62 33.92
C ILE A 107 -22.48 -23.26 33.26
N LEU A 108 -22.56 -22.15 34.02
CA LEU A 108 -22.34 -20.82 33.51
C LEU A 108 -20.92 -20.62 33.03
N VAL A 109 -19.90 -21.07 33.77
CA VAL A 109 -18.49 -20.98 33.34
C VAL A 109 -18.25 -21.81 32.07
N ILE A 110 -18.78 -23.04 32.04
CA ILE A 110 -18.64 -23.91 30.85
C ILE A 110 -19.34 -23.27 29.64
N ALA A 111 -20.57 -22.79 29.78
CA ALA A 111 -21.33 -22.19 28.72
C ALA A 111 -20.65 -20.92 28.19
N SER A 112 -20.20 -20.03 29.09
CA SER A 112 -19.45 -18.82 28.74
C SER A 112 -18.16 -19.18 27.98
N THR A 113 -17.35 -20.09 28.56
CA THR A 113 -16.08 -20.52 27.94
C THR A 113 -16.29 -21.12 26.54
N LEU A 114 -17.30 -21.96 26.36
CA LEU A 114 -17.59 -22.55 25.06
C LEU A 114 -18.06 -21.52 24.03
N LEU A 115 -18.93 -20.60 24.44
CA LEU A 115 -19.40 -19.52 23.56
C LEU A 115 -18.24 -18.65 23.10
N ASP A 116 -17.40 -18.17 24.01
CA ASP A 116 -16.24 -17.33 23.71
C ASP A 116 -15.24 -18.08 22.82
N PHE A 117 -14.94 -19.34 23.16
CA PHE A 117 -14.05 -20.20 22.38
C PHE A 117 -14.54 -20.39 20.93
N PHE A 118 -15.80 -20.80 20.74
CA PHE A 118 -16.32 -21.04 19.39
C PHE A 118 -16.38 -19.77 18.55
N GLU A 119 -16.79 -18.66 19.13
CA GLU A 119 -16.86 -17.36 18.44
C GLU A 119 -15.46 -16.87 18.05
N GLU A 120 -14.49 -16.89 18.98
CA GLU A 120 -13.13 -16.42 18.72
C GLU A 120 -12.39 -17.34 17.73
N TYR A 121 -12.48 -18.65 17.90
CA TYR A 121 -11.88 -19.62 16.99
C TYR A 121 -12.42 -19.47 15.56
N ARG A 122 -13.75 -19.39 15.42
CA ARG A 122 -14.40 -19.20 14.10
C ARG A 122 -14.04 -17.87 13.46
N SER A 123 -14.00 -16.82 14.24
CA SER A 123 -13.65 -15.46 13.80
C SER A 123 -12.22 -15.41 13.25
N ASN A 124 -11.25 -15.91 14.03
CA ASN A 124 -9.85 -15.91 13.63
C ASN A 124 -9.59 -16.80 12.40
N LYS A 125 -10.24 -17.97 12.32
CA LYS A 125 -10.12 -18.85 11.14
C LYS A 125 -10.71 -18.23 9.88
N ALA A 126 -11.79 -17.47 9.99
CA ALA A 126 -12.36 -16.72 8.87
C ALA A 126 -11.42 -15.60 8.41
N ALA A 127 -10.84 -14.84 9.34
CA ALA A 127 -9.86 -13.80 9.04
C ALA A 127 -8.61 -14.38 8.35
N GLU A 128 -8.08 -15.50 8.82
CA GLU A 128 -6.96 -16.21 8.19
C GLU A 128 -7.28 -16.63 6.75
N LYS A 129 -8.49 -17.15 6.52
CA LYS A 129 -8.93 -17.53 5.17
C LYS A 129 -9.01 -16.33 4.22
N LEU A 130 -9.52 -15.20 4.70
CA LEU A 130 -9.57 -13.97 3.90
C LEU A 130 -8.17 -13.44 3.58
N LYS A 131 -7.25 -13.48 4.54
CA LYS A 131 -5.86 -13.06 4.35
C LYS A 131 -5.13 -13.87 3.27
N LYS A 132 -5.48 -15.15 3.12
CA LYS A 132 -4.93 -16.05 2.07
C LYS A 132 -5.48 -15.78 0.67
N MET A 133 -6.54 -14.98 0.51
CA MET A 133 -7.12 -14.68 -0.81
C MET A 133 -6.34 -13.60 -1.58
N VAL A 134 -5.49 -12.82 -0.89
CA VAL A 134 -4.62 -11.79 -1.51
C VAL A 134 -3.18 -12.17 -1.20
N GLU A 135 -2.49 -12.76 -2.17
CA GLU A 135 -1.08 -13.12 -2.07
C GLU A 135 -0.24 -12.20 -2.94
N THR A 136 0.75 -11.54 -2.36
CA THR A 136 1.75 -10.76 -3.11
C THR A 136 2.70 -11.73 -3.79
N LYS A 137 2.96 -11.50 -5.09
CA LYS A 137 3.84 -12.33 -5.94
C LYS A 137 5.12 -11.58 -6.25
N THR A 138 6.15 -12.31 -6.62
CA THR A 138 7.42 -11.78 -7.12
C THR A 138 7.91 -12.62 -8.28
N THR A 139 8.62 -11.99 -9.23
CA THR A 139 9.17 -12.68 -10.40
C THR A 139 10.54 -13.24 -10.07
N VAL A 140 10.73 -14.53 -10.26
CA VAL A 140 12.02 -15.21 -10.09
C VAL A 140 12.44 -15.94 -11.37
N VAL A 141 13.75 -16.19 -11.49
CA VAL A 141 14.30 -17.03 -12.57
C VAL A 141 14.57 -18.42 -12.01
N ARG A 142 13.80 -19.43 -12.46
CA ARG A 142 14.02 -20.83 -12.15
C ARG A 142 14.00 -21.66 -13.44
N ASP A 143 14.83 -22.65 -13.53
CA ASP A 143 14.97 -23.53 -14.71
C ASP A 143 15.15 -22.74 -16.04
N GLY A 144 15.77 -21.55 -15.97
CA GLY A 144 15.99 -20.64 -17.12
C GLY A 144 14.77 -19.84 -17.55
N LYS A 145 13.65 -19.89 -16.82
CA LYS A 145 12.42 -19.16 -17.13
C LYS A 145 12.09 -18.14 -16.03
N LYS A 146 11.54 -17.01 -16.43
CA LYS A 146 10.92 -16.06 -15.49
C LYS A 146 9.54 -16.59 -15.11
N ILE A 147 9.29 -16.76 -13.82
CA ILE A 147 8.02 -17.23 -13.27
C ILE A 147 7.60 -16.35 -12.08
N ASP A 148 6.30 -16.13 -11.96
CA ASP A 148 5.74 -15.40 -10.82
C ASP A 148 5.36 -16.39 -9.72
N ILE A 149 5.94 -16.20 -8.54
CA ILE A 149 5.68 -17.02 -7.36
C ILE A 149 5.21 -16.18 -6.19
N PRO A 150 4.40 -16.72 -5.26
CA PRO A 150 4.10 -16.06 -4.01
C PRO A 150 5.39 -15.73 -3.24
N ILE A 151 5.47 -14.54 -2.63
CA ILE A 151 6.67 -14.12 -1.87
C ILE A 151 7.06 -15.15 -0.80
N LYS A 152 6.10 -15.79 -0.16
CA LYS A 152 6.33 -16.86 0.83
C LYS A 152 7.10 -18.07 0.30
N ASN A 153 7.11 -18.28 -1.03
CA ASN A 153 7.80 -19.39 -1.69
C ASN A 153 9.21 -19.04 -2.20
N VAL A 154 9.69 -17.83 -1.90
CA VAL A 154 11.06 -17.41 -2.20
C VAL A 154 12.02 -18.09 -1.25
N VAL A 155 13.13 -18.60 -1.79
CA VAL A 155 14.15 -19.32 -1.02
C VAL A 155 15.55 -18.73 -1.24
N ILE A 156 16.46 -18.98 -0.34
CA ILE A 156 17.86 -18.56 -0.45
C ILE A 156 18.48 -19.15 -1.74
N GLY A 157 19.08 -18.27 -2.55
CA GLY A 157 19.66 -18.59 -3.84
C GLY A 157 18.73 -18.40 -5.03
N ASP A 158 17.46 -18.00 -4.82
CA ASP A 158 16.60 -17.57 -5.93
C ASP A 158 17.16 -16.31 -6.58
N THR A 159 17.03 -16.22 -7.90
CA THR A 159 17.32 -15.02 -8.67
C THR A 159 16.00 -14.25 -8.84
N VAL A 160 15.87 -13.13 -8.14
CA VAL A 160 14.70 -12.25 -8.20
C VAL A 160 14.91 -11.19 -9.26
N VAL A 161 13.88 -10.95 -10.08
CA VAL A 161 13.84 -9.86 -11.06
C VAL A 161 13.05 -8.70 -10.47
N LEU A 162 13.68 -7.54 -10.38
CA LEU A 162 13.13 -6.33 -9.83
C LEU A 162 12.87 -5.29 -10.91
N SER A 163 11.77 -4.59 -10.79
CA SER A 163 11.38 -3.45 -11.64
C SER A 163 10.69 -2.37 -10.80
N ALA A 164 10.54 -1.17 -11.34
CA ALA A 164 9.84 -0.10 -10.65
C ALA A 164 8.46 -0.58 -10.16
N GLY A 165 8.15 -0.35 -8.87
CA GLY A 165 6.94 -0.82 -8.20
C GLY A 165 7.05 -2.18 -7.53
N SER A 166 8.08 -2.98 -7.81
CA SER A 166 8.28 -4.25 -7.13
C SER A 166 8.62 -4.04 -5.65
N MET A 167 8.01 -4.85 -4.79
CA MET A 167 8.44 -4.99 -3.40
C MET A 167 9.61 -5.97 -3.35
N ILE A 168 10.63 -5.66 -2.56
CA ILE A 168 11.79 -6.53 -2.36
C ILE A 168 11.37 -7.65 -1.40
N PRO A 169 11.31 -8.92 -1.89
CA PRO A 169 10.67 -10.02 -1.18
C PRO A 169 11.52 -10.62 -0.06
N ALA A 170 12.82 -10.40 -0.10
CA ALA A 170 13.82 -10.97 0.81
C ALA A 170 15.08 -10.11 0.77
N ASP A 171 16.08 -10.35 1.61
CA ASP A 171 17.34 -9.62 1.48
C ASP A 171 18.13 -10.17 0.28
N LEU A 172 18.47 -9.27 -0.65
CA LEU A 172 19.05 -9.59 -1.96
C LEU A 172 20.42 -8.94 -2.13
N ARG A 173 21.37 -9.69 -2.67
CA ARG A 173 22.60 -9.15 -3.25
C ARG A 173 22.34 -8.83 -4.73
N VAL A 174 22.52 -7.59 -5.12
CA VAL A 174 22.34 -7.13 -6.50
C VAL A 174 23.47 -7.69 -7.39
N ILE A 175 23.12 -8.32 -8.51
CA ILE A 175 24.04 -8.88 -9.49
C ILE A 175 23.98 -8.18 -10.85
N GLU A 176 22.82 -7.57 -11.17
CA GLU A 176 22.61 -6.71 -12.32
C GLU A 176 21.75 -5.53 -11.87
N ALA A 177 22.12 -4.31 -12.21
CA ALA A 177 21.33 -3.12 -11.92
C ALA A 177 21.45 -2.13 -13.06
N LYS A 178 20.31 -1.51 -13.42
CA LYS A 178 20.25 -0.39 -14.34
C LYS A 178 19.43 0.72 -13.71
N ASP A 179 20.10 1.80 -13.29
CA ASP A 179 19.52 2.97 -12.61
C ASP A 179 18.56 2.62 -11.47
N LEU A 180 18.98 1.65 -10.64
CA LEU A 180 18.17 1.13 -9.55
C LEU A 180 18.16 2.11 -8.36
N TYR A 181 16.98 2.64 -8.05
CA TYR A 181 16.71 3.42 -6.84
C TYR A 181 15.67 2.70 -5.97
N VAL A 182 16.00 2.55 -4.69
CA VAL A 182 15.19 1.82 -3.71
C VAL A 182 14.74 2.75 -2.60
N GLY A 183 13.44 2.77 -2.31
CA GLY A 183 12.85 3.46 -1.17
C GLY A 183 13.01 2.63 0.09
N GLN A 184 13.77 3.13 1.05
CA GLN A 184 14.08 2.44 2.31
C GLN A 184 13.35 3.05 3.52
N SER A 185 12.36 3.91 3.30
CA SER A 185 11.62 4.61 4.36
C SER A 185 10.97 3.70 5.39
N SER A 186 10.61 2.48 5.01
CA SER A 186 10.08 1.45 5.92
C SER A 186 11.10 0.97 6.97
N LEU A 187 12.39 1.10 6.71
CA LEU A 187 13.49 0.67 7.57
C LEU A 187 14.21 1.85 8.25
N THR A 188 14.50 2.90 7.50
CA THR A 188 15.28 4.06 7.97
C THR A 188 14.40 5.21 8.48
N GLY A 189 13.12 5.24 8.07
CA GLY A 189 12.25 6.39 8.29
C GLY A 189 12.50 7.58 7.36
N GLU A 190 13.56 7.52 6.53
CA GLU A 190 13.92 8.57 5.57
C GLU A 190 13.16 8.39 4.27
N SER A 191 12.68 9.48 3.70
CA SER A 191 11.85 9.47 2.48
C SER A 191 12.66 9.42 1.19
N ASP A 192 13.97 9.68 1.25
CA ASP A 192 14.82 9.72 0.09
C ASP A 192 15.12 8.32 -0.43
N SER A 193 15.15 8.19 -1.76
CA SER A 193 15.51 6.93 -2.40
C SER A 193 17.03 6.78 -2.49
N VAL A 194 17.51 5.58 -2.22
CA VAL A 194 18.95 5.23 -2.26
C VAL A 194 19.27 4.55 -3.58
N LYS A 195 20.31 5.01 -4.27
CA LYS A 195 20.83 4.34 -5.46
C LYS A 195 21.47 3.01 -5.06
N LYS A 196 21.18 1.96 -5.83
CA LYS A 196 21.77 0.64 -5.63
C LYS A 196 22.56 0.22 -6.87
N THR A 197 23.74 -0.33 -6.63
CA THR A 197 24.73 -0.71 -7.65
C THR A 197 25.11 -2.18 -7.52
N VAL A 198 25.85 -2.72 -8.47
CA VAL A 198 26.34 -4.11 -8.42
C VAL A 198 27.52 -4.26 -7.48
N GLU A 199 28.43 -3.27 -7.48
CA GLU A 199 29.61 -3.22 -6.63
C GLU A 199 29.48 -2.08 -5.63
N LEU A 200 30.17 -2.17 -4.49
CA LEU A 200 30.28 -1.05 -3.55
C LEU A 200 31.10 0.08 -4.20
N GLU A 201 30.58 1.30 -4.16
CA GLU A 201 31.28 2.48 -4.67
C GLU A 201 32.47 2.86 -3.77
N ASP A 202 32.33 2.69 -2.45
CA ASP A 202 33.40 2.93 -1.47
C ASP A 202 33.72 1.67 -0.67
N LYS A 203 34.88 1.06 -0.94
CA LYS A 203 35.34 -0.18 -0.26
C LYS A 203 36.17 0.09 1.01
N THR A 204 36.41 1.35 1.35
CA THR A 204 37.38 1.73 2.39
C THR A 204 36.76 2.25 3.69
N GLY A 205 35.43 2.53 3.70
CA GLY A 205 34.71 3.03 4.85
C GLY A 205 34.24 1.93 5.80
N GLU A 206 34.18 2.21 7.11
CA GLU A 206 33.37 1.44 8.05
C GLU A 206 31.89 1.63 7.68
N ILE A 207 31.20 0.54 7.40
CA ILE A 207 29.76 0.58 7.07
C ILE A 207 28.99 0.68 8.38
N ASP A 208 28.54 1.87 8.72
CA ASP A 208 27.85 2.14 9.99
C ASP A 208 26.33 2.06 9.85
N ASN A 209 25.79 2.27 8.64
CA ASN A 209 24.35 2.33 8.38
C ASN A 209 23.94 1.36 7.27
N ILE A 210 22.67 0.92 7.33
CA ILE A 210 22.05 0.10 6.29
C ILE A 210 22.02 0.79 4.93
N SER A 211 21.88 2.10 4.91
CA SER A 211 21.88 2.90 3.68
C SER A 211 23.19 2.77 2.90
N ASP A 212 24.30 2.48 3.59
CA ASP A 212 25.64 2.42 3.03
C ASP A 212 25.92 1.11 2.27
N PHE A 213 25.00 0.13 2.34
CA PHE A 213 25.06 -1.09 1.53
C PHE A 213 24.50 -0.85 0.13
N ASP A 214 25.26 -0.25 -0.78
CA ASP A 214 24.81 0.09 -2.13
C ASP A 214 24.41 -1.13 -2.97
N ASN A 215 24.94 -2.29 -2.68
CA ASN A 215 24.74 -3.51 -3.45
C ASN A 215 23.81 -4.54 -2.78
N ILE A 216 23.17 -4.17 -1.65
CA ILE A 216 22.18 -5.01 -0.96
C ILE A 216 20.83 -4.29 -0.94
N CYS A 217 19.80 -5.03 -1.31
CA CYS A 217 18.40 -4.63 -1.18
C CYS A 217 17.76 -5.41 -0.04
N PHE A 218 17.04 -4.73 0.84
CA PHE A 218 16.47 -5.31 2.05
C PHE A 218 14.98 -5.63 1.91
N MET A 219 14.54 -6.72 2.53
CA MET A 219 13.13 -7.12 2.59
C MET A 219 12.23 -5.98 3.09
N GLY A 220 11.06 -5.83 2.48
CA GLY A 220 10.07 -4.81 2.89
C GLY A 220 10.34 -3.40 2.37
N THR A 221 11.41 -3.21 1.59
CA THR A 221 11.68 -2.01 0.80
C THR A 221 11.11 -2.15 -0.62
N ASN A 222 11.07 -1.08 -1.38
CA ASN A 222 10.46 -1.08 -2.71
C ASN A 222 11.34 -0.39 -3.75
N VAL A 223 11.27 -0.88 -4.98
CA VAL A 223 11.94 -0.27 -6.13
C VAL A 223 11.18 0.97 -6.57
N ILE A 224 11.82 2.13 -6.54
CA ILE A 224 11.25 3.42 -6.98
C ILE A 224 11.43 3.58 -8.49
N SER A 225 12.66 3.32 -8.98
CA SER A 225 12.97 3.40 -10.42
C SER A 225 14.05 2.41 -10.82
N GLY A 226 14.21 2.18 -12.13
CA GLY A 226 15.18 1.27 -12.67
C GLY A 226 14.76 -0.21 -12.65
N SER A 227 15.73 -1.07 -12.93
CA SER A 227 15.57 -2.52 -12.94
C SER A 227 16.80 -3.23 -12.41
N ALA A 228 16.63 -4.43 -11.84
CA ALA A 228 17.72 -5.22 -11.31
C ALA A 228 17.45 -6.72 -11.33
N LYS A 229 18.52 -7.51 -11.20
CA LYS A 229 18.46 -8.89 -10.73
C LYS A 229 19.26 -9.00 -9.45
N GLY A 230 18.68 -9.66 -8.47
CA GLY A 230 19.31 -9.92 -7.18
C GLY A 230 19.21 -11.38 -6.76
N ILE A 231 20.21 -11.85 -6.03
CA ILE A 231 20.20 -13.19 -5.44
C ILE A 231 19.77 -13.11 -4.00
N VAL A 232 18.81 -13.94 -3.62
CA VAL A 232 18.34 -14.05 -2.24
C VAL A 232 19.45 -14.58 -1.34
N ILE A 233 19.85 -13.79 -0.36
CA ILE A 233 20.85 -14.16 0.64
C ILE A 233 20.23 -14.55 1.98
N LYS A 234 19.07 -13.98 2.33
CA LYS A 234 18.34 -14.29 3.56
C LYS A 234 16.84 -14.17 3.34
N THR A 235 16.08 -14.94 4.14
CA THR A 235 14.61 -15.01 4.07
C THR A 235 14.00 -14.93 5.48
N ALA A 236 12.75 -14.50 5.57
CA ALA A 236 11.93 -14.51 6.78
C ALA A 236 12.60 -13.83 8.00
N ASP A 237 12.59 -14.49 9.16
CA ASP A 237 13.13 -13.96 10.42
C ASP A 237 14.66 -13.72 10.37
N SER A 238 15.38 -14.28 9.38
CA SER A 238 16.82 -14.06 9.22
C SER A 238 17.14 -12.76 8.46
N THR A 239 16.16 -12.12 7.82
CA THR A 239 16.33 -10.83 7.15
C THR A 239 16.51 -9.70 8.16
N TYR A 240 17.03 -8.56 7.68
CA TYR A 240 17.14 -7.38 8.54
C TYR A 240 15.79 -6.93 9.07
N PHE A 241 14.77 -6.87 8.20
CA PHE A 241 13.41 -6.53 8.60
C PHE A 241 12.82 -7.54 9.61
N GLY A 242 13.09 -8.84 9.45
CA GLY A 242 12.67 -9.89 10.37
C GLY A 242 13.20 -9.68 11.78
N LYS A 243 14.49 -9.32 11.92
CA LYS A 243 15.11 -9.06 13.21
C LYS A 243 14.53 -7.82 13.91
N ILE A 244 14.32 -6.73 13.16
CA ILE A 244 13.68 -5.51 13.70
C ILE A 244 12.24 -5.79 14.11
N ALA A 245 11.48 -6.54 13.32
CA ALA A 245 10.07 -6.85 13.60
C ALA A 245 9.91 -7.59 14.94
N HIS A 246 10.85 -8.42 15.35
CA HIS A 246 10.85 -9.06 16.67
C HIS A 246 11.08 -8.08 17.82
N THR A 247 11.83 -7.00 17.58
CA THR A 247 12.11 -5.97 18.61
C THR A 247 10.95 -4.99 18.76
N ILE A 248 10.17 -4.74 17.71
CA ILE A 248 9.06 -3.77 17.66
C ILE A 248 7.69 -4.39 18.05
N THR A 249 7.62 -5.64 18.48
CA THR A 249 6.35 -6.31 18.85
C THR A 249 5.60 -5.67 20.04
N SER A 250 5.87 -4.43 20.38
CA SER A 250 5.17 -3.66 21.42
C SER A 250 4.17 -2.68 20.79
N GLY A 251 2.90 -3.11 20.76
CA GLY A 251 1.76 -2.20 20.81
C GLY A 251 1.36 -1.55 19.48
N LYS A 252 0.53 -2.24 18.68
CA LYS A 252 -0.33 -1.53 17.70
C LYS A 252 -1.18 -0.53 18.46
N ASP A 253 -1.19 0.73 18.03
CA ASP A 253 -2.10 1.75 18.53
C ASP A 253 -3.55 1.26 18.39
N LYS A 254 -4.25 1.20 19.53
CA LYS A 254 -5.66 0.81 19.58
C LYS A 254 -6.49 1.78 18.74
N THR A 255 -7.43 1.27 17.98
CA THR A 255 -8.37 2.09 17.20
C THR A 255 -9.21 2.97 18.13
N ALA A 256 -9.75 4.08 17.61
CA ALA A 256 -10.64 4.97 18.36
C ALA A 256 -11.84 4.20 18.95
N PHE A 257 -12.32 3.18 18.25
CA PHE A 257 -13.41 2.35 18.70
C PHE A 257 -12.99 1.39 19.83
N GLN A 258 -11.84 0.73 19.72
CA GLN A 258 -11.29 -0.11 20.81
C GLN A 258 -11.09 0.72 22.08
N LYS A 259 -10.57 1.95 21.95
CA LYS A 259 -10.47 2.91 23.06
C LYS A 259 -11.85 3.27 23.63
N GLY A 260 -12.86 3.44 22.75
CA GLY A 260 -14.24 3.69 23.17
C GLY A 260 -14.83 2.54 23.98
N ILE A 261 -14.65 1.28 23.53
CA ILE A 261 -15.11 0.09 24.26
C ILE A 261 -14.39 -0.04 25.61
N GLU A 262 -13.06 0.16 25.63
CA GLU A 262 -12.32 0.15 26.89
C GLU A 262 -12.82 1.22 27.88
N ASN A 263 -13.15 2.41 27.39
CA ASN A 263 -13.71 3.46 28.23
C ASN A 263 -15.07 3.09 28.79
N ILE A 264 -15.96 2.49 27.99
CA ILE A 264 -17.25 1.98 28.44
C ILE A 264 -17.04 0.85 29.44
N SER A 265 -16.19 -0.12 29.15
CA SER A 265 -15.87 -1.22 30.09
C SER A 265 -15.31 -0.69 31.41
N ARG A 266 -14.41 0.30 31.35
CA ARG A 266 -13.83 0.95 32.53
C ARG A 266 -14.88 1.72 33.34
N LEU A 267 -15.82 2.39 32.67
CA LEU A 267 -16.95 3.07 33.31
C LEU A 267 -17.81 2.06 34.06
N LEU A 268 -18.18 0.95 33.43
CA LEU A 268 -18.99 -0.10 34.00
C LEU A 268 -18.29 -0.80 35.20
N ILE A 269 -16.98 -1.03 35.10
CA ILE A 269 -16.19 -1.55 36.22
C ILE A 269 -16.21 -0.57 37.40
N LYS A 270 -16.05 0.75 37.15
CA LYS A 270 -16.16 1.75 38.23
C LYS A 270 -17.55 1.76 38.86
N PHE A 271 -18.59 1.67 38.04
CA PHE A 271 -19.97 1.59 38.54
C PHE A 271 -20.20 0.33 39.35
N MET A 272 -19.71 -0.81 38.91
CA MET A 272 -19.75 -2.08 39.64
C MET A 272 -19.05 -1.99 41.01
N LEU A 273 -17.84 -1.39 41.03
CA LEU A 273 -17.02 -1.21 42.23
C LEU A 273 -17.71 -0.32 43.28
N PHE A 274 -18.60 0.57 42.87
CA PHE A 274 -19.42 1.39 43.73
C PHE A 274 -20.70 0.64 44.19
N MET A 275 -21.33 -0.09 43.28
CA MET A 275 -22.61 -0.76 43.56
C MET A 275 -22.47 -2.00 44.46
N ILE A 276 -21.36 -2.76 44.33
CA ILE A 276 -21.14 -3.96 45.14
C ILE A 276 -21.17 -3.64 46.67
N PRO A 277 -20.36 -2.68 47.20
CA PRO A 277 -20.42 -2.32 48.61
C PRO A 277 -21.79 -1.78 49.03
N LEU A 278 -22.43 -0.97 48.17
CA LEU A 278 -23.74 -0.39 48.47
C LEU A 278 -24.80 -1.50 48.65
N VAL A 279 -24.89 -2.42 47.69
CA VAL A 279 -25.84 -3.54 47.73
C VAL A 279 -25.51 -4.48 48.92
N PHE A 280 -24.24 -4.72 49.15
CA PHE A 280 -23.78 -5.53 50.30
C PHE A 280 -24.22 -4.91 51.64
N ILE A 281 -23.98 -3.62 51.86
CA ILE A 281 -24.35 -2.92 53.12
C ILE A 281 -25.86 -2.96 53.33
N ILE A 282 -26.67 -2.76 52.28
CA ILE A 282 -28.13 -2.79 52.37
C ILE A 282 -28.65 -4.19 52.72
N ASN A 283 -27.98 -5.24 52.24
CA ASN A 283 -28.45 -6.62 52.44
C ASN A 283 -27.88 -7.29 53.67
N VAL A 284 -26.71 -6.89 54.17
CA VAL A 284 -26.08 -7.50 55.38
C VAL A 284 -26.92 -7.27 56.63
N GLU A 285 -27.76 -6.22 56.64
CA GLU A 285 -28.66 -5.93 57.77
C GLU A 285 -29.88 -6.88 57.82
N LYS A 286 -30.25 -7.47 56.65
CA LYS A 286 -31.46 -8.31 56.49
C LYS A 286 -31.16 -9.79 56.30
N HIS A 287 -29.94 -10.15 55.93
CA HIS A 287 -29.53 -11.49 55.56
C HIS A 287 -28.18 -11.83 56.18
N GLU A 288 -27.88 -13.12 56.31
CA GLU A 288 -26.55 -13.59 56.73
C GLU A 288 -25.46 -13.06 55.79
N PHE A 289 -24.27 -12.81 56.32
CA PHE A 289 -23.12 -12.19 55.60
C PHE A 289 -22.83 -12.84 54.26
N VAL A 290 -22.84 -14.17 54.18
CA VAL A 290 -22.55 -14.93 52.97
C VAL A 290 -23.64 -14.71 51.89
N THR A 291 -24.90 -14.73 52.34
CA THR A 291 -26.05 -14.50 51.43
C THR A 291 -26.05 -13.07 50.88
N ALA A 292 -25.78 -12.07 51.73
CA ALA A 292 -25.66 -10.67 51.29
C ALA A 292 -24.51 -10.46 50.34
N PHE A 293 -23.36 -11.12 50.57
CA PHE A 293 -22.19 -11.06 49.67
C PHE A 293 -22.46 -11.71 48.33
N THR A 294 -23.01 -12.91 48.29
CA THR A 294 -23.33 -13.61 47.03
C THR A 294 -24.36 -12.84 46.22
N PHE A 295 -25.36 -12.20 46.84
CA PHE A 295 -26.33 -11.37 46.17
C PHE A 295 -25.69 -10.11 45.54
N ALA A 296 -24.79 -9.42 46.28
CA ALA A 296 -24.06 -8.26 45.78
C ALA A 296 -23.17 -8.62 44.57
N VAL A 297 -22.52 -9.77 44.61
CA VAL A 297 -21.69 -10.27 43.52
C VAL A 297 -22.55 -10.69 42.31
N ALA A 298 -23.70 -11.32 42.53
CA ALA A 298 -24.62 -11.67 41.44
C ALA A 298 -25.10 -10.43 40.68
N ILE A 299 -25.42 -9.33 41.38
CA ILE A 299 -25.75 -8.04 40.72
C ILE A 299 -24.57 -7.48 39.94
N ALA A 300 -23.35 -7.56 40.48
CA ALA A 300 -22.16 -7.12 39.80
C ALA A 300 -21.94 -7.87 38.47
N ILE A 301 -22.17 -9.16 38.46
CA ILE A 301 -22.10 -10.01 37.25
C ILE A 301 -23.14 -9.59 36.23
N CYS A 302 -24.38 -9.31 36.64
CA CYS A 302 -25.44 -8.86 35.73
C CYS A 302 -25.15 -7.50 35.07
N ILE A 303 -24.40 -6.61 35.74
CA ILE A 303 -24.04 -5.29 35.22
C ILE A 303 -22.86 -5.38 34.22
N THR A 304 -22.06 -6.44 34.29
CA THR A 304 -20.84 -6.56 33.44
C THR A 304 -21.21 -6.99 32.00
N PRO A 305 -20.91 -6.19 30.95
CA PRO A 305 -21.25 -6.53 29.58
C PRO A 305 -20.22 -7.51 28.97
N LEU A 306 -20.31 -8.76 29.38
CA LEU A 306 -19.34 -9.82 29.06
C LEU A 306 -19.28 -10.17 27.58
N LEU A 307 -20.43 -10.15 26.92
CA LEU A 307 -20.57 -10.55 25.52
C LEU A 307 -20.23 -9.43 24.53
N LEU A 308 -20.00 -8.19 24.98
CA LEU A 308 -19.78 -7.06 24.08
C LEU A 308 -18.55 -7.22 23.18
N PRO A 309 -17.35 -7.57 23.68
CA PRO A 309 -16.17 -7.79 22.83
C PRO A 309 -16.38 -8.94 21.84
N VAL A 310 -17.00 -10.03 22.29
CA VAL A 310 -17.27 -11.23 21.49
C VAL A 310 -18.26 -10.95 20.36
N ILE A 311 -19.39 -10.27 20.67
CA ILE A 311 -20.38 -9.86 19.67
C ILE A 311 -19.75 -8.95 18.62
N LEU A 312 -18.86 -8.04 19.03
CA LEU A 312 -18.18 -7.15 18.12
C LEU A 312 -17.21 -7.89 17.20
N SER A 313 -16.38 -8.76 17.75
CA SER A 313 -15.42 -9.55 16.97
C SER A 313 -16.14 -10.47 15.97
N SER A 314 -17.20 -11.16 16.43
CA SER A 314 -18.07 -11.97 15.57
C SER A 314 -18.76 -11.14 14.47
N SER A 315 -19.26 -9.96 14.82
CA SER A 315 -19.90 -9.05 13.87
C SER A 315 -18.93 -8.56 12.80
N LEU A 316 -17.71 -8.19 13.18
CA LEU A 316 -16.66 -7.76 12.24
C LEU A 316 -16.27 -8.91 11.29
N SER A 317 -16.09 -10.12 11.80
CA SER A 317 -15.77 -11.28 10.98
C SER A 317 -16.88 -11.64 10.01
N LYS A 318 -18.14 -11.61 10.47
CA LYS A 318 -19.32 -11.80 9.58
C LYS A 318 -19.40 -10.69 8.53
N GLY A 319 -19.10 -9.44 8.91
CA GLY A 319 -18.99 -8.29 8.00
C GLY A 319 -17.94 -8.51 6.94
N ALA A 320 -16.72 -8.90 7.34
CA ALA A 320 -15.62 -9.20 6.41
C ALA A 320 -15.98 -10.29 5.40
N ILE A 321 -16.61 -11.37 5.84
CA ILE A 321 -17.05 -12.47 4.96
C ILE A 321 -18.12 -11.97 3.95
N ARG A 322 -19.05 -11.11 4.35
CA ARG A 322 -20.04 -10.53 3.43
C ARG A 322 -19.40 -9.58 2.44
N MET A 323 -18.48 -8.72 2.89
CA MET A 323 -17.70 -7.84 2.03
C MET A 323 -16.88 -8.62 1.00
N SER A 324 -16.30 -9.73 1.39
CA SER A 324 -15.56 -10.63 0.48
C SER A 324 -16.46 -11.20 -0.63
N LYS A 325 -17.72 -11.52 -0.34
CA LYS A 325 -18.70 -11.94 -1.37
C LYS A 325 -19.03 -10.81 -2.35
N LYS A 326 -18.86 -9.56 -1.93
CA LYS A 326 -19.00 -8.35 -2.75
C LYS A 326 -17.65 -7.85 -3.28
N LYS A 327 -16.70 -8.74 -3.49
CA LYS A 327 -15.38 -8.46 -4.09
C LYS A 327 -14.51 -7.48 -3.30
N THR A 328 -14.75 -7.36 -2.00
CA THR A 328 -13.98 -6.50 -1.07
C THR A 328 -13.28 -7.37 -0.04
N ILE A 329 -11.97 -7.53 -0.16
CA ILE A 329 -11.16 -8.33 0.76
C ILE A 329 -10.62 -7.45 1.88
N VAL A 330 -10.91 -7.81 3.11
CA VAL A 330 -10.42 -7.10 4.30
C VAL A 330 -9.17 -7.78 4.80
N LYS A 331 -8.02 -7.09 4.75
CA LYS A 331 -6.74 -7.56 5.30
C LYS A 331 -6.67 -7.36 6.83
N LYS A 332 -7.21 -6.24 7.31
CA LYS A 332 -7.25 -5.89 8.75
C LYS A 332 -8.70 -5.71 9.19
N LEU A 333 -9.18 -6.57 10.09
CA LEU A 333 -10.58 -6.54 10.56
C LEU A 333 -10.97 -5.23 11.24
N ASP A 334 -10.02 -4.62 11.96
CA ASP A 334 -10.26 -3.35 12.66
C ASP A 334 -10.60 -2.19 11.70
N SER A 335 -10.10 -2.25 10.46
CA SER A 335 -10.37 -1.24 9.43
C SER A 335 -11.82 -1.24 8.95
N ILE A 336 -12.58 -2.33 9.16
CA ILE A 336 -14.01 -2.38 8.80
C ILE A 336 -14.79 -1.28 9.53
N GLN A 337 -14.44 -0.99 10.76
CA GLN A 337 -15.13 0.00 11.57
C GLN A 337 -14.93 1.41 11.01
N ASN A 338 -13.69 1.77 10.70
CA ASN A 338 -13.35 3.04 10.09
C ASN A 338 -13.95 3.15 8.70
N PHE A 339 -13.96 2.04 7.93
CA PHE A 339 -14.53 1.99 6.58
C PHE A 339 -16.01 2.41 6.54
N GLY A 340 -16.80 2.01 7.52
CA GLY A 340 -18.21 2.45 7.59
C GLY A 340 -18.42 3.77 8.34
N ALA A 341 -17.42 4.26 9.10
CA ALA A 341 -17.46 5.56 9.74
C ALA A 341 -16.81 6.66 8.88
N MET A 342 -16.29 6.29 7.70
CA MET A 342 -15.60 7.20 6.79
C MET A 342 -16.51 8.35 6.36
N ASP A 343 -16.03 9.57 6.54
CA ASP A 343 -16.68 10.81 6.12
C ASP A 343 -15.94 11.51 4.97
N ILE A 344 -14.67 11.18 4.77
CA ILE A 344 -13.86 11.67 3.65
C ILE A 344 -13.19 10.50 2.94
N LEU A 345 -13.36 10.44 1.61
CA LEU A 345 -12.59 9.56 0.73
C LEU A 345 -11.63 10.41 -0.09
N CYS A 346 -10.34 10.27 0.19
CA CYS A 346 -9.27 10.76 -0.67
C CYS A 346 -8.97 9.73 -1.75
N THR A 347 -8.87 10.13 -3.00
CA THR A 347 -8.60 9.23 -4.12
C THR A 347 -7.60 9.83 -5.09
N ASP A 348 -6.72 8.99 -5.67
CA ASP A 348 -6.00 9.41 -6.87
C ASP A 348 -6.98 9.52 -8.05
N LYS A 349 -6.61 10.29 -9.05
CA LYS A 349 -7.38 10.45 -10.28
C LYS A 349 -7.23 9.21 -11.17
N THR A 350 -5.96 8.88 -11.48
CA THR A 350 -5.60 7.85 -12.46
C THR A 350 -5.95 6.46 -11.96
N GLY A 351 -6.59 5.69 -12.83
CA GLY A 351 -6.99 4.32 -12.52
C GLY A 351 -8.15 4.18 -11.52
N THR A 352 -8.45 5.19 -10.72
CA THR A 352 -9.59 5.17 -9.79
C THR A 352 -10.83 5.83 -10.39
N LEU A 353 -10.70 7.09 -10.82
CA LEU A 353 -11.78 7.83 -11.49
C LEU A 353 -11.79 7.59 -12.99
N THR A 354 -10.66 7.16 -13.55
CA THR A 354 -10.44 6.88 -14.96
C THR A 354 -10.27 5.39 -15.24
N GLU A 355 -10.41 4.97 -16.50
CA GLU A 355 -10.40 3.55 -16.89
C GLU A 355 -9.01 2.90 -16.80
N ASP A 356 -7.94 3.70 -16.62
CA ASP A 356 -6.55 3.23 -16.73
C ASP A 356 -6.21 2.66 -18.12
N LYS A 357 -7.02 3.01 -19.10
CA LYS A 357 -6.82 2.72 -20.51
C LYS A 357 -6.39 3.98 -21.23
N ILE A 358 -5.10 4.21 -21.21
CA ILE A 358 -4.54 5.36 -21.93
C ILE A 358 -4.66 5.10 -23.43
N VAL A 359 -5.26 6.05 -24.14
CA VAL A 359 -5.38 6.03 -25.60
C VAL A 359 -4.58 7.19 -26.17
N LEU A 360 -3.72 6.92 -27.16
CA LEU A 360 -3.05 7.98 -27.92
C LEU A 360 -4.02 8.60 -28.93
N GLU A 361 -4.47 9.82 -28.62
CA GLU A 361 -5.49 10.55 -29.40
C GLU A 361 -4.87 11.46 -30.44
N ARG A 362 -3.75 12.13 -30.10
CA ARG A 362 -3.10 13.14 -30.97
C ARG A 362 -1.60 12.91 -31.04
N TYR A 363 -1.01 13.14 -32.20
CA TYR A 363 0.42 13.23 -32.47
C TYR A 363 0.71 14.43 -33.34
N LEU A 364 1.27 15.48 -32.76
CA LEU A 364 1.29 16.84 -33.30
C LEU A 364 2.72 17.37 -33.39
N ASP A 365 2.99 18.17 -34.42
CA ASP A 365 4.21 18.96 -34.50
C ASP A 365 4.22 20.16 -33.52
N ILE A 366 5.25 21.01 -33.62
CA ILE A 366 5.42 22.18 -32.77
C ILE A 366 4.37 23.28 -32.96
N ASN A 367 3.60 23.24 -34.05
CA ASN A 367 2.53 24.19 -34.39
C ASN A 367 1.14 23.65 -34.07
N GLY A 368 1.03 22.35 -33.71
CA GLY A 368 -0.23 21.69 -33.39
C GLY A 368 -0.89 20.97 -34.57
N ASP A 369 -0.18 20.80 -35.69
CA ASP A 369 -0.62 20.01 -36.81
C ASP A 369 -0.25 18.53 -36.64
N GLU A 370 -1.07 17.61 -37.19
CA GLU A 370 -0.74 16.18 -37.13
C GLU A 370 0.53 15.86 -37.94
N ASP A 371 1.48 15.14 -37.30
CA ASP A 371 2.74 14.75 -37.91
C ASP A 371 3.12 13.31 -37.56
N ILE A 372 3.05 12.42 -38.55
CA ILE A 372 3.39 10.98 -38.40
C ILE A 372 4.84 10.76 -37.98
N ARG A 373 5.75 11.71 -38.21
CA ARG A 373 7.15 11.60 -37.75
C ARG A 373 7.25 11.63 -36.23
N VAL A 374 6.40 12.42 -35.57
CA VAL A 374 6.32 12.45 -34.09
C VAL A 374 5.88 11.09 -33.56
N LEU A 375 4.84 10.50 -34.20
CA LEU A 375 4.39 9.15 -33.83
C LEU A 375 5.48 8.11 -34.08
N LYS A 376 6.22 8.17 -35.19
CA LYS A 376 7.33 7.26 -35.50
C LYS A 376 8.40 7.28 -34.41
N HIS A 377 8.86 8.46 -33.99
CA HIS A 377 9.89 8.58 -32.97
C HIS A 377 9.39 8.15 -31.56
N ALA A 378 8.16 8.53 -31.23
CA ALA A 378 7.52 8.04 -30.01
C ALA A 378 7.41 6.51 -30.00
N PHE A 379 7.07 5.91 -31.14
CA PHE A 379 6.99 4.47 -31.32
C PHE A 379 8.35 3.80 -31.15
N LEU A 380 9.40 4.26 -31.81
CA LEU A 380 10.75 3.72 -31.65
C LEU A 380 11.19 3.78 -30.18
N ASN A 381 10.94 4.88 -29.49
CA ASN A 381 11.26 5.01 -28.07
C ASN A 381 10.47 4.00 -27.21
N SER A 382 9.15 3.85 -27.43
CA SER A 382 8.32 2.91 -26.67
C SER A 382 8.58 1.43 -27.01
N TYR A 383 8.94 1.15 -28.28
CA TYR A 383 9.16 -0.21 -28.76
C TYR A 383 10.47 -0.80 -28.23
N PHE A 384 11.55 -0.02 -28.28
CA PHE A 384 12.90 -0.46 -27.90
C PHE A 384 13.22 -0.31 -26.40
N GLN A 385 12.38 0.34 -25.64
CA GLN A 385 12.49 0.36 -24.18
C GLN A 385 12.52 -1.06 -23.61
N THR A 386 13.51 -1.38 -22.74
CA THR A 386 13.70 -2.72 -22.19
C THR A 386 13.00 -2.93 -20.83
N GLY A 387 12.54 -1.86 -20.18
CA GLY A 387 11.80 -1.89 -18.92
C GLY A 387 10.37 -2.41 -19.06
N LEU A 388 9.60 -2.36 -17.97
CA LEU A 388 8.16 -2.61 -18.04
C LEU A 388 7.49 -1.52 -18.88
N LYS A 389 6.89 -1.94 -20.00
CA LYS A 389 6.11 -1.04 -20.85
C LYS A 389 4.87 -0.59 -20.08
N GLY A 390 4.79 0.71 -19.83
CA GLY A 390 3.64 1.32 -19.17
C GLY A 390 2.47 1.48 -20.16
N SER A 391 1.30 1.85 -19.65
CA SER A 391 0.09 2.08 -20.45
C SER A 391 0.27 3.15 -21.52
N ILE A 392 1.16 4.13 -21.30
CA ILE A 392 1.56 5.12 -22.32
C ILE A 392 2.28 4.46 -23.49
N ASP A 393 3.21 3.54 -23.22
CA ASP A 393 3.98 2.85 -24.25
C ASP A 393 3.10 1.91 -25.06
N GLU A 394 2.20 1.18 -24.40
CA GLU A 394 1.23 0.32 -25.05
C GLU A 394 0.30 1.11 -25.98
N ALA A 395 -0.17 2.28 -25.54
CA ALA A 395 -0.99 3.16 -26.35
C ALA A 395 -0.26 3.67 -27.60
N VAL A 396 1.03 4.03 -27.46
CA VAL A 396 1.88 4.45 -28.60
C VAL A 396 2.08 3.30 -29.57
N ILE A 397 2.44 2.10 -29.09
CA ILE A 397 2.67 0.92 -29.92
C ILE A 397 1.37 0.54 -30.65
N LYS A 398 0.22 0.54 -29.98
CA LYS A 398 -1.07 0.26 -30.59
C LYS A 398 -1.38 1.24 -31.71
N ARG A 399 -1.24 2.55 -31.44
CA ARG A 399 -1.51 3.59 -32.46
C ARG A 399 -0.54 3.50 -33.63
N ALA A 400 0.73 3.17 -33.41
CA ALA A 400 1.72 2.95 -34.44
C ALA A 400 1.37 1.72 -35.31
N THR A 401 0.86 0.64 -34.70
CA THR A 401 0.38 -0.55 -35.42
C THR A 401 -0.79 -0.21 -36.36
N GLU A 402 -1.76 0.58 -35.86
CA GLU A 402 -2.89 1.08 -36.67
C GLU A 402 -2.45 1.93 -37.84
N ASN A 403 -1.29 2.60 -37.77
CA ASN A 403 -0.69 3.42 -38.81
C ASN A 403 0.41 2.69 -39.63
N ASN A 404 0.50 1.36 -39.54
CA ASN A 404 1.44 0.50 -40.29
C ASN A 404 2.93 0.85 -40.04
N LEU A 405 3.28 1.33 -38.82
CA LEU A 405 4.66 1.68 -38.48
C LEU A 405 5.49 0.51 -37.95
N MET A 406 4.94 -0.70 -37.83
CA MET A 406 5.66 -1.86 -37.26
C MET A 406 6.90 -2.23 -38.09
N GLU A 407 6.82 -2.17 -39.41
CA GLU A 407 7.95 -2.44 -40.35
C GLU A 407 9.14 -1.46 -40.14
N VAL A 408 8.87 -0.29 -39.56
CA VAL A 408 9.92 0.69 -39.26
C VAL A 408 10.85 0.16 -38.17
N ALA A 409 10.31 -0.55 -37.15
CA ALA A 409 11.12 -1.10 -36.07
C ALA A 409 12.12 -2.18 -36.57
N GLU A 410 11.79 -2.93 -37.61
CA GLU A 410 12.68 -3.95 -38.18
C GLU A 410 13.98 -3.37 -38.74
N LYS A 411 13.95 -2.08 -39.15
CA LYS A 411 15.11 -1.37 -39.70
C LYS A 411 16.04 -0.83 -38.62
N TYR A 412 15.59 -0.79 -37.37
CA TYR A 412 16.37 -0.23 -36.25
C TYR A 412 16.81 -1.30 -35.27
N LYS A 413 17.95 -1.06 -34.64
CA LYS A 413 18.48 -1.87 -33.51
C LYS A 413 18.72 -0.97 -32.32
N ILE A 414 18.36 -1.47 -31.14
CA ILE A 414 18.70 -0.78 -29.89
C ILE A 414 20.20 -0.86 -29.62
N ILE A 415 20.79 0.27 -29.21
CA ILE A 415 22.17 0.35 -28.74
C ILE A 415 22.17 0.43 -27.22
N ASP A 416 21.41 1.35 -26.63
CA ASP A 416 21.30 1.57 -25.19
C ASP A 416 19.99 2.27 -24.84
N GLU A 417 19.68 2.39 -23.55
CA GLU A 417 18.58 3.20 -23.04
C GLU A 417 18.99 3.96 -21.77
N ILE A 418 18.39 5.11 -21.56
CA ILE A 418 18.41 5.84 -20.30
C ILE A 418 17.01 5.71 -19.70
N PRO A 419 16.82 4.85 -18.65
CA PRO A 419 15.50 4.53 -18.13
C PRO A 419 14.74 5.73 -17.61
N PHE A 420 13.42 5.56 -17.47
CA PHE A 420 12.56 6.58 -16.87
C PHE A 420 12.93 6.84 -15.42
N ASP A 421 13.01 8.11 -15.06
CA ASP A 421 13.22 8.58 -13.69
C ASP A 421 12.15 9.60 -13.31
N PHE A 422 11.59 9.44 -12.10
CA PHE A 422 10.49 10.29 -11.62
C PHE A 422 10.90 11.75 -11.39
N SER A 423 12.16 12.00 -11.09
CA SER A 423 12.70 13.37 -10.91
C SER A 423 12.91 14.05 -12.25
N ARG A 424 13.46 13.32 -13.23
CA ARG A 424 13.70 13.79 -14.61
C ARG A 424 12.46 13.78 -15.49
N ARG A 425 11.45 12.95 -15.17
CA ARG A 425 10.18 12.77 -15.90
C ARG A 425 10.37 12.55 -17.41
N ARG A 426 11.44 11.85 -17.83
CA ARG A 426 11.74 11.51 -19.21
C ARG A 426 12.47 10.18 -19.32
N LEU A 427 12.39 9.59 -20.49
CA LEU A 427 13.03 8.34 -20.87
C LEU A 427 13.65 8.50 -22.26
N SER A 428 14.86 7.98 -22.44
CA SER A 428 15.56 8.03 -23.73
C SER A 428 15.96 6.64 -24.20
N VAL A 429 15.89 6.41 -25.50
CA VAL A 429 16.47 5.22 -26.15
C VAL A 429 17.44 5.65 -27.24
N ILE A 430 18.48 4.86 -27.43
CA ILE A 430 19.46 5.04 -28.49
C ILE A 430 19.31 3.90 -29.48
N VAL A 431 18.97 4.25 -30.71
CA VAL A 431 18.73 3.31 -31.81
C VAL A 431 19.64 3.58 -33.00
N SER A 432 19.90 2.56 -33.83
CA SER A 432 20.62 2.69 -35.09
C SER A 432 19.90 1.98 -36.22
N ASP A 433 19.88 2.58 -37.41
CA ASP A 433 19.40 1.97 -38.64
C ASP A 433 20.55 1.30 -39.47
N GLY A 434 21.74 1.21 -38.86
CA GLY A 434 22.95 0.67 -39.52
C GLY A 434 23.86 1.76 -40.10
N GLU A 435 23.33 2.90 -40.47
CA GLU A 435 24.11 4.03 -41.01
C GLU A 435 24.25 5.15 -39.95
N LYS A 436 23.19 5.43 -39.25
CA LYS A 436 23.11 6.54 -38.25
C LYS A 436 22.64 6.06 -36.90
N LYS A 437 23.20 6.67 -35.86
CA LYS A 437 22.75 6.51 -34.48
C LYS A 437 21.87 7.69 -34.12
N GLN A 438 20.81 7.42 -33.35
CA GLN A 438 19.81 8.41 -32.96
C GLN A 438 19.42 8.23 -31.51
N LEU A 439 19.50 9.29 -30.70
CA LEU A 439 18.96 9.35 -29.36
C LEU A 439 17.56 9.96 -29.42
N ILE A 440 16.55 9.24 -28.97
CA ILE A 440 15.15 9.65 -28.96
C ILE A 440 14.68 9.70 -27.50
N ALA A 441 14.22 10.88 -27.06
CA ALA A 441 13.68 11.05 -25.73
C ALA A 441 12.19 11.45 -25.78
N LYS A 442 11.42 10.94 -24.81
CA LYS A 442 10.05 11.37 -24.54
C LYS A 442 9.86 11.68 -23.06
N GLY A 443 9.05 12.68 -22.75
CA GLY A 443 8.82 13.07 -21.35
C GLY A 443 7.89 14.26 -21.19
N ALA A 444 7.81 14.77 -19.96
CA ALA A 444 7.03 15.96 -19.66
C ALA A 444 7.51 17.16 -20.49
N VAL A 445 6.58 17.97 -20.98
CA VAL A 445 6.88 19.07 -21.92
C VAL A 445 7.94 20.03 -21.35
N GLU A 446 7.83 20.38 -20.07
CA GLU A 446 8.75 21.31 -19.40
C GLU A 446 10.18 20.74 -19.33
N GLU A 447 10.28 19.44 -19.03
CA GLU A 447 11.55 18.72 -18.87
C GLU A 447 12.25 18.47 -20.22
N ILE A 448 11.47 18.13 -21.26
CA ILE A 448 12.02 17.98 -22.61
C ILE A 448 12.47 19.34 -23.16
N LEU A 449 11.70 20.40 -22.95
CA LEU A 449 12.10 21.75 -23.35
C LEU A 449 13.38 22.25 -22.67
N SER A 450 13.71 21.71 -21.49
CA SER A 450 14.94 22.08 -20.75
C SER A 450 16.22 21.54 -21.42
N ILE A 451 16.12 20.43 -22.14
CA ILE A 451 17.25 19.78 -22.83
C ILE A 451 17.29 20.08 -24.33
N CYS A 452 16.25 20.73 -24.89
CA CYS A 452 16.16 21.10 -26.29
C CYS A 452 16.71 22.50 -26.57
N THR A 453 17.55 22.61 -27.57
CA THR A 453 18.06 23.89 -28.10
C THR A 453 17.50 24.24 -29.46
N MET A 454 16.94 23.25 -30.16
CA MET A 454 16.41 23.35 -31.53
C MET A 454 15.01 22.73 -31.63
N VAL A 455 14.29 23.10 -32.66
CA VAL A 455 12.99 22.50 -33.04
C VAL A 455 13.06 22.05 -34.49
N ASP A 456 12.33 21.01 -34.84
CA ASP A 456 12.11 20.54 -36.18
C ASP A 456 10.65 20.83 -36.62
N TYR A 457 10.49 21.58 -37.67
CA TYR A 457 9.20 21.80 -38.33
C TYR A 457 9.25 21.25 -39.74
N LYS A 458 8.55 20.17 -40.01
CA LYS A 458 8.47 19.50 -41.32
C LYS A 458 9.84 19.22 -41.95
N GLY A 459 10.85 18.86 -41.15
CA GLY A 459 12.23 18.56 -41.59
C GLY A 459 13.17 19.77 -41.61
N GLN A 460 12.70 20.97 -41.28
CA GLN A 460 13.55 22.16 -41.14
C GLN A 460 13.89 22.39 -39.67
N VAL A 461 15.18 22.25 -39.35
CA VAL A 461 15.67 22.45 -37.98
C VAL A 461 16.04 23.91 -37.76
N SER A 462 15.52 24.52 -36.70
CA SER A 462 15.79 25.90 -36.31
C SER A 462 16.03 26.03 -34.81
N LYS A 463 16.66 27.14 -34.39
CA LYS A 463 16.89 27.41 -32.94
C LYS A 463 15.58 27.77 -32.25
N ILE A 464 15.43 27.31 -31.02
CA ILE A 464 14.29 27.67 -30.16
C ILE A 464 14.38 29.17 -29.80
N THR A 465 13.43 29.95 -30.32
CA THR A 465 13.23 31.35 -29.89
C THR A 465 12.26 31.42 -28.74
N LYS A 466 12.20 32.60 -28.09
CA LYS A 466 11.22 32.82 -27.01
C LYS A 466 9.78 32.66 -27.51
N GLU A 467 9.49 33.15 -28.70
CA GLU A 467 8.17 33.05 -29.33
C GLU A 467 7.75 31.60 -29.57
N ILE A 468 8.68 30.78 -30.11
CA ILE A 468 8.44 29.33 -30.33
C ILE A 468 8.18 28.66 -28.96
N LYS A 469 8.97 28.98 -27.95
CA LYS A 469 8.79 28.39 -26.59
C LYS A 469 7.44 28.76 -25.96
N ASP A 470 6.99 29.99 -26.18
CA ASP A 470 5.69 30.47 -25.68
C ASP A 470 4.53 29.82 -26.47
N ASN A 471 4.67 29.64 -27.80
CA ASN A 471 3.69 28.92 -28.60
C ASN A 471 3.55 27.45 -28.20
N ILE A 472 4.67 26.75 -27.98
CA ILE A 472 4.70 25.37 -27.49
C ILE A 472 3.94 25.23 -26.17
N LYS A 473 4.20 26.13 -25.20
CA LYS A 473 3.49 26.16 -23.92
C LYS A 473 2.00 26.43 -24.09
N LYS A 474 1.62 27.29 -25.03
CA LYS A 474 0.22 27.61 -25.32
C LYS A 474 -0.51 26.40 -25.89
N ILE A 475 0.09 25.68 -26.86
CA ILE A 475 -0.47 24.46 -27.46
C ILE A 475 -0.61 23.38 -26.41
N SER A 476 0.45 23.10 -25.62
CA SER A 476 0.41 22.12 -24.54
C SER A 476 -0.70 22.45 -23.53
N LYS A 477 -0.85 23.73 -23.16
CA LYS A 477 -1.91 24.17 -22.25
C LYS A 477 -3.31 24.01 -22.85
N GLN A 478 -3.47 24.25 -24.15
CA GLN A 478 -4.75 24.04 -24.83
C GLN A 478 -5.12 22.55 -24.84
N LEU A 479 -4.21 21.67 -25.22
CA LEU A 479 -4.43 20.22 -25.20
C LEU A 479 -4.77 19.70 -23.79
N ASN A 480 -4.09 20.20 -22.77
CA ASN A 480 -4.40 19.88 -21.38
C ASN A 480 -5.82 20.32 -20.97
N LYS A 481 -6.29 21.49 -21.47
CA LYS A 481 -7.68 21.94 -21.24
C LYS A 481 -8.71 21.06 -21.94
N GLU A 482 -8.34 20.42 -23.04
CA GLU A 482 -9.17 19.43 -23.74
C GLU A 482 -9.18 18.07 -22.99
N GLY A 483 -8.40 17.94 -21.92
CA GLY A 483 -8.32 16.73 -21.10
C GLY A 483 -7.23 15.76 -21.53
N LEU A 484 -6.36 16.16 -22.46
CA LEU A 484 -5.26 15.35 -22.93
C LEU A 484 -4.03 15.49 -22.03
N ARG A 485 -3.42 14.38 -21.68
CA ARG A 485 -2.08 14.35 -21.06
C ARG A 485 -1.05 14.46 -22.18
N VAL A 486 -0.26 15.54 -22.17
CA VAL A 486 0.70 15.84 -23.23
C VAL A 486 2.10 15.38 -22.85
N VAL A 487 2.73 14.65 -23.74
CA VAL A 487 4.13 14.21 -23.66
C VAL A 487 4.87 14.75 -24.86
N ALA A 488 6.03 15.37 -24.64
CA ALA A 488 6.88 15.88 -25.73
C ALA A 488 7.84 14.78 -26.21
N VAL A 489 8.18 14.85 -27.49
CA VAL A 489 9.11 13.94 -28.16
C VAL A 489 10.23 14.76 -28.81
N CYS A 490 11.47 14.38 -28.56
CA CYS A 490 12.65 15.02 -29.14
C CYS A 490 13.68 13.99 -29.59
N GLN A 491 14.61 14.41 -30.43
CA GLN A 491 15.66 13.59 -31.01
C GLN A 491 17.00 14.30 -31.05
N LYS A 492 18.08 13.52 -31.21
CA LYS A 492 19.42 13.99 -31.53
C LYS A 492 20.09 12.98 -32.46
N ASN A 493 20.55 13.43 -33.62
CA ASN A 493 21.16 12.59 -34.67
C ASN A 493 22.68 12.56 -34.60
N ASP A 494 23.32 13.65 -34.14
CA ASP A 494 24.76 13.73 -33.97
C ASP A 494 25.15 13.30 -32.57
N ILE A 495 25.31 11.99 -32.38
CA ILE A 495 25.73 11.39 -31.09
C ILE A 495 27.10 10.72 -31.22
N GLU A 496 27.86 10.71 -30.15
CA GLU A 496 29.17 10.08 -30.07
C GLU A 496 29.07 8.58 -30.36
N ASP A 497 30.12 8.03 -30.99
CA ASP A 497 30.18 6.59 -31.27
C ASP A 497 30.64 5.81 -30.01
N LYS A 498 29.73 5.62 -29.10
CA LYS A 498 29.91 4.86 -27.85
C LYS A 498 28.78 3.85 -27.66
N SER A 499 28.97 2.90 -26.76
CA SER A 499 27.99 1.86 -26.44
C SER A 499 27.17 2.15 -25.17
N ASN A 500 27.68 2.97 -24.25
CA ASN A 500 27.03 3.32 -23.01
C ASN A 500 26.71 4.81 -22.98
N PHE A 501 25.44 5.15 -22.69
CA PHE A 501 24.95 6.50 -22.63
C PHE A 501 24.43 6.82 -21.21
N GLU A 502 24.64 8.07 -20.80
CA GLU A 502 24.28 8.56 -19.48
C GLU A 502 23.33 9.76 -19.57
N VAL A 503 22.77 10.17 -18.45
CA VAL A 503 21.90 11.36 -18.35
C VAL A 503 22.55 12.63 -18.90
N SER A 504 23.89 12.75 -18.80
CA SER A 504 24.67 13.87 -19.32
C SER A 504 24.62 14.00 -20.86
N ASP A 505 24.25 12.94 -21.58
CA ASP A 505 24.12 12.93 -23.04
C ASP A 505 22.79 13.53 -23.52
N GLU A 506 21.80 13.62 -22.65
CA GLU A 506 20.48 14.23 -22.89
C GLU A 506 20.60 15.76 -22.95
N LYS A 507 21.35 16.29 -23.90
CA LYS A 507 21.55 17.73 -24.10
C LYS A 507 21.57 18.11 -25.59
N ASN A 508 21.25 19.36 -25.88
CA ASN A 508 21.20 19.90 -27.25
C ASN A 508 20.28 19.10 -28.17
N MET A 509 19.12 18.72 -27.64
CA MET A 509 18.12 17.96 -28.40
C MET A 509 17.33 18.83 -29.34
N VAL A 510 16.69 18.20 -30.32
CA VAL A 510 15.78 18.81 -31.29
C VAL A 510 14.36 18.38 -30.96
N LEU A 511 13.49 19.30 -30.59
CA LEU A 511 12.08 19.01 -30.31
C LEU A 511 11.35 18.72 -31.62
N LEU A 512 10.64 17.60 -31.70
CA LEU A 512 9.83 17.19 -32.84
C LEU A 512 8.36 17.63 -32.68
N GLY A 513 7.81 17.46 -31.49
CA GLY A 513 6.41 17.74 -31.24
C GLY A 513 5.86 17.07 -30.01
N PHE A 514 4.56 16.76 -30.04
CA PHE A 514 3.80 16.28 -28.89
C PHE A 514 2.96 15.07 -29.26
N ILE A 515 2.77 14.21 -28.26
CA ILE A 515 1.77 13.16 -28.28
C ILE A 515 0.78 13.42 -27.14
N GLY A 516 -0.52 13.37 -27.45
CA GLY A 516 -1.62 13.66 -26.53
C GLY A 516 -2.38 12.38 -26.19
N PHE A 517 -2.44 12.06 -24.92
CA PHE A 517 -3.14 10.87 -24.39
C PHE A 517 -4.43 11.25 -23.71
N LEU A 518 -5.47 10.49 -23.98
CA LEU A 518 -6.72 10.54 -23.24
C LEU A 518 -6.77 9.41 -22.23
N ASP A 519 -7.12 9.75 -21.01
CA ASP A 519 -7.45 8.79 -19.94
C ASP A 519 -8.95 8.99 -19.63
N PRO A 520 -9.85 8.22 -20.25
CA PRO A 520 -11.28 8.45 -20.15
C PRO A 520 -11.77 8.18 -18.74
N PRO A 521 -12.67 9.01 -18.19
CA PRO A 521 -13.32 8.74 -16.93
C PRO A 521 -14.19 7.49 -17.06
N LYS A 522 -14.25 6.67 -16.00
CA LYS A 522 -15.13 5.50 -15.94
C LYS A 522 -16.58 5.93 -16.00
N GLU A 523 -17.40 5.22 -16.76
CA GLU A 523 -18.83 5.47 -16.86
C GLU A 523 -19.53 5.40 -15.49
N SER A 524 -19.09 4.45 -14.63
CA SER A 524 -19.64 4.27 -13.28
C SER A 524 -19.23 5.38 -12.30
N ALA A 525 -18.14 6.13 -12.55
CA ALA A 525 -17.56 7.07 -11.59
C ALA A 525 -18.52 8.18 -11.16
N LYS A 526 -19.25 8.78 -12.12
CA LYS A 526 -20.20 9.86 -11.84
C LYS A 526 -21.32 9.43 -10.89
N GLU A 527 -21.89 8.26 -11.16
CA GLU A 527 -22.97 7.71 -10.32
C GLU A 527 -22.44 7.30 -8.93
N SER A 528 -21.28 6.67 -8.88
CA SER A 528 -20.64 6.25 -7.63
C SER A 528 -20.30 7.45 -6.74
N ILE A 529 -19.76 8.54 -7.30
CA ILE A 529 -19.48 9.77 -6.55
C ILE A 529 -20.78 10.40 -6.03
N ARG A 530 -21.84 10.40 -6.83
CA ARG A 530 -23.16 10.89 -6.39
C ARG A 530 -23.70 10.08 -5.21
N LYS A 531 -23.57 8.76 -5.25
CA LYS A 531 -23.99 7.85 -4.17
C LYS A 531 -23.13 8.04 -2.91
N LEU A 532 -21.80 8.18 -3.04
CA LEU A 532 -20.90 8.47 -1.92
C LEU A 532 -21.29 9.78 -1.23
N ASN A 533 -21.50 10.84 -1.99
CA ASN A 533 -21.92 12.14 -1.44
C ASN A 533 -23.30 12.04 -0.73
N LYS A 534 -24.27 11.27 -1.28
CA LYS A 534 -25.55 10.98 -0.61
C LYS A 534 -25.37 10.18 0.67
N ALA A 535 -24.38 9.30 0.71
CA ALA A 535 -24.02 8.55 1.91
C ALA A 535 -23.30 9.40 2.97
N GLY A 536 -23.04 10.69 2.69
CA GLY A 536 -22.34 11.61 3.60
C GLY A 536 -20.81 11.54 3.48
N ILE A 537 -20.28 10.89 2.44
CA ILE A 537 -18.84 10.76 2.21
C ILE A 537 -18.40 11.81 1.20
N ARG A 538 -17.58 12.73 1.64
CA ARG A 538 -16.98 13.76 0.78
C ARG A 538 -15.81 13.19 0.02
N VAL A 539 -15.82 13.32 -1.33
CA VAL A 539 -14.70 12.84 -2.18
C VAL A 539 -13.72 13.99 -2.43
N ILE A 540 -12.44 13.73 -2.16
CA ILE A 540 -11.32 14.65 -2.40
C ILE A 540 -10.33 13.98 -3.36
N VAL A 541 -9.98 14.67 -4.45
CA VAL A 541 -9.03 14.19 -5.46
C VAL A 541 -7.64 14.72 -5.15
N LEU A 542 -6.68 13.81 -4.99
CA LEU A 542 -5.26 14.10 -4.71
C LEU A 542 -4.40 13.48 -5.81
N THR A 543 -3.97 14.28 -6.78
CA THR A 543 -3.24 13.76 -7.95
C THR A 543 -1.93 14.47 -8.23
N GLY A 544 -0.96 13.74 -8.80
CA GLY A 544 0.28 14.29 -9.36
C GLY A 544 0.09 14.97 -10.73
N ASP A 545 -1.06 14.78 -11.37
CA ASP A 545 -1.35 15.28 -12.71
C ASP A 545 -1.53 16.81 -12.79
N ASN A 546 -1.54 17.30 -14.03
CA ASN A 546 -1.77 18.70 -14.33
C ASN A 546 -3.19 19.15 -13.91
N ALA A 547 -3.31 20.40 -13.44
CA ALA A 547 -4.57 20.96 -12.96
C ALA A 547 -5.66 21.03 -14.04
N ASP A 548 -5.30 21.34 -15.31
CA ASP A 548 -6.28 21.47 -16.40
C ASP A 548 -6.87 20.11 -16.78
N VAL A 549 -6.02 19.06 -16.90
CA VAL A 549 -6.47 17.67 -17.13
C VAL A 549 -7.34 17.18 -15.95
N THR A 550 -6.90 17.46 -14.73
CA THR A 550 -7.65 17.08 -13.53
C THR A 550 -9.01 17.75 -13.48
N ARG A 551 -9.09 19.04 -13.87
CA ARG A 551 -10.36 19.78 -13.95
C ARG A 551 -11.32 19.12 -14.90
N CYS A 552 -10.88 18.80 -16.13
CA CYS A 552 -11.70 18.17 -17.16
C CYS A 552 -12.30 16.83 -16.67
N VAL A 553 -11.50 15.98 -16.03
CA VAL A 553 -11.97 14.70 -15.49
C VAL A 553 -12.95 14.94 -14.34
N CYS A 554 -12.62 15.81 -13.36
CA CYS A 554 -13.48 16.10 -12.22
C CYS A 554 -14.85 16.65 -12.63
N GLU A 555 -14.92 17.53 -13.62
CA GLU A 555 -16.17 18.05 -14.14
C GLU A 555 -17.03 16.95 -14.78
N LYS A 556 -16.43 16.06 -15.58
CA LYS A 556 -17.14 14.92 -16.20
C LYS A 556 -17.74 13.97 -15.15
N VAL A 557 -17.04 13.74 -14.05
CA VAL A 557 -17.51 12.84 -12.96
C VAL A 557 -18.34 13.55 -11.89
N GLY A 558 -18.53 14.87 -12.00
CA GLY A 558 -19.41 15.65 -11.11
C GLY A 558 -18.77 16.10 -9.79
N ILE A 559 -17.44 16.17 -9.72
CA ILE A 559 -16.70 16.76 -8.60
C ILE A 559 -16.51 18.26 -8.84
N ASN A 560 -16.77 19.08 -7.82
CA ASN A 560 -16.57 20.52 -7.91
C ASN A 560 -15.09 20.86 -8.03
N SER A 561 -14.67 21.29 -9.20
CA SER A 561 -13.29 21.64 -9.59
C SER A 561 -13.08 23.16 -9.82
N LYS A 562 -14.00 24.03 -9.37
CA LYS A 562 -13.87 25.50 -9.54
C LYS A 562 -12.58 26.02 -8.95
N ASN A 563 -12.18 25.52 -7.80
CA ASN A 563 -10.95 25.86 -7.12
C ASN A 563 -10.03 24.63 -7.06
N ILE A 564 -8.90 24.65 -7.76
CA ILE A 564 -7.86 23.63 -7.69
C ILE A 564 -6.66 24.21 -6.97
N VAL A 565 -6.13 23.49 -5.97
CA VAL A 565 -4.93 23.88 -5.23
C VAL A 565 -3.74 23.08 -5.76
N LEU A 566 -2.62 23.76 -6.00
CA LEU A 566 -1.39 23.14 -6.51
C LEU A 566 -0.47 22.71 -5.37
N GLY A 567 0.34 21.66 -5.58
CA GLY A 567 1.35 21.21 -4.63
C GLY A 567 2.30 22.31 -4.14
N SER A 568 2.73 23.21 -5.05
CA SER A 568 3.58 24.35 -4.72
C SER A 568 2.94 25.37 -3.76
N GLN A 569 1.62 25.43 -3.70
CA GLN A 569 0.90 26.26 -2.72
C GLN A 569 0.86 25.59 -1.35
N ILE A 570 0.71 24.25 -1.32
CA ILE A 570 0.67 23.46 -0.08
C ILE A 570 2.02 23.49 0.62
N GLU A 571 3.11 23.42 -0.14
CA GLU A 571 4.48 23.42 0.38
C GLU A 571 4.78 24.68 1.20
N LYS A 572 4.29 25.83 0.75
CA LYS A 572 4.52 27.13 1.39
C LYS A 572 3.64 27.41 2.61
N LEU A 573 2.62 26.57 2.87
CA LEU A 573 1.65 26.82 3.92
C LEU A 573 1.89 25.96 5.16
N PRO A 574 1.72 26.52 6.38
CA PRO A 574 1.64 25.73 7.60
C PRO A 574 0.35 24.88 7.61
N ASP A 575 0.27 23.86 8.47
CA ASP A 575 -0.86 22.90 8.51
C ASP A 575 -2.22 23.59 8.76
N MET A 576 -2.26 24.67 9.53
CA MET A 576 -3.47 25.49 9.68
C MET A 576 -3.92 26.18 8.38
N GLY A 577 -2.96 26.61 7.55
CA GLY A 577 -3.24 27.18 6.23
C GLY A 577 -3.82 26.13 5.28
N VAL A 578 -3.24 24.93 5.26
CA VAL A 578 -3.74 23.78 4.49
C VAL A 578 -5.15 23.39 4.96
N THR A 579 -5.41 23.37 6.28
CA THR A 579 -6.74 23.11 6.84
C THR A 579 -7.81 24.07 6.29
N ARG A 580 -7.50 25.35 6.13
CA ARG A 580 -8.44 26.34 5.55
C ARG A 580 -8.73 26.05 4.07
N LEU A 581 -7.74 25.61 3.30
CA LEU A 581 -7.91 25.22 1.91
C LEU A 581 -8.75 23.95 1.79
N LEU A 582 -8.52 22.95 2.63
CA LEU A 582 -9.28 21.69 2.66
C LEU A 582 -10.77 21.89 2.90
N LYS A 583 -11.18 22.95 3.60
CA LYS A 583 -12.60 23.29 3.76
C LYS A 583 -13.25 23.88 2.49
N LYS A 584 -12.45 24.41 1.57
CA LYS A 584 -12.93 25.18 0.41
C LYS A 584 -12.81 24.44 -0.93
N THR A 585 -11.94 23.41 -1.02
CA THR A 585 -11.71 22.69 -2.27
C THR A 585 -11.70 21.19 -2.09
N ASN A 586 -12.08 20.49 -3.16
CA ASN A 586 -12.08 19.03 -3.25
C ASN A 586 -10.99 18.50 -4.21
N VAL A 587 -10.22 19.40 -4.86
CA VAL A 587 -9.28 18.97 -5.90
C VAL A 587 -7.90 19.60 -5.66
N PHE A 588 -6.89 18.72 -5.59
CA PHE A 588 -5.49 19.07 -5.41
C PHE A 588 -4.67 18.44 -6.52
N ALA A 589 -3.88 19.22 -7.25
CA ALA A 589 -3.15 18.80 -8.43
C ALA A 589 -1.64 19.07 -8.30
N LYS A 590 -0.82 18.40 -9.14
CA LYS A 590 0.65 18.48 -9.10
C LYS A 590 1.22 18.20 -7.69
N LEU A 591 0.66 17.22 -7.00
CA LEU A 591 1.10 16.81 -5.67
C LEU A 591 2.26 15.80 -5.74
N SER A 592 3.24 15.97 -4.86
CA SER A 592 4.19 14.91 -4.56
C SER A 592 3.54 13.87 -3.61
N PRO A 593 4.10 12.64 -3.51
CA PRO A 593 3.63 11.61 -2.57
C PRO A 593 3.61 12.10 -1.11
N ILE A 594 4.62 12.87 -0.71
CA ILE A 594 4.73 13.45 0.64
C ILE A 594 3.60 14.44 0.89
N GLN A 595 3.27 15.27 -0.10
CA GLN A 595 2.18 16.25 0.02
C GLN A 595 0.81 15.58 0.08
N LYS A 596 0.57 14.49 -0.68
CA LYS A 596 -0.65 13.67 -0.57
C LYS A 596 -0.80 13.13 0.86
N SER A 597 0.24 12.52 1.39
CA SER A 597 0.27 11.96 2.75
C SER A 597 0.08 13.05 3.83
N ARG A 598 0.68 14.23 3.66
CA ARG A 598 0.48 15.38 4.55
C ARG A 598 -0.97 15.83 4.61
N ILE A 599 -1.66 15.90 3.47
CA ILE A 599 -3.08 16.25 3.39
C ILE A 599 -3.92 15.23 4.17
N VAL A 600 -3.71 13.95 3.96
CA VAL A 600 -4.40 12.86 4.65
C VAL A 600 -4.22 12.98 6.17
N ARG A 601 -2.98 13.19 6.64
CA ARG A 601 -2.68 13.39 8.05
C ARG A 601 -3.41 14.59 8.65
N ILE A 602 -3.42 15.74 7.95
CA ILE A 602 -4.12 16.95 8.41
C ILE A 602 -5.63 16.71 8.52
N LEU A 603 -6.24 16.02 7.56
CA LEU A 603 -7.66 15.69 7.60
C LEU A 603 -8.00 14.83 8.84
N ARG A 604 -7.18 13.82 9.15
CA ARG A 604 -7.33 12.98 10.36
C ARG A 604 -7.18 13.79 11.64
N GLN A 605 -6.18 14.67 11.71
CA GLN A 605 -5.95 15.55 12.86
C GLN A 605 -7.12 16.51 13.10
N ASN A 606 -7.86 16.87 12.06
CA ASN A 606 -9.07 17.68 12.15
C ASN A 606 -10.31 16.86 12.62
N GLY A 607 -10.15 15.60 12.99
CA GLY A 607 -11.21 14.75 13.54
C GLY A 607 -12.05 14.02 12.50
N ASN A 608 -11.65 14.02 11.21
CA ASN A 608 -12.33 13.25 10.18
C ASN A 608 -11.85 11.80 10.15
N VAL A 609 -12.73 10.89 9.76
CA VAL A 609 -12.38 9.51 9.42
C VAL A 609 -12.07 9.43 7.93
N VAL A 610 -10.78 9.29 7.60
CA VAL A 610 -10.27 9.43 6.24
C VAL A 610 -9.96 8.07 5.62
N GLY A 611 -10.67 7.75 4.52
CA GLY A 611 -10.27 6.70 3.59
C GLY A 611 -9.33 7.26 2.53
N TYR A 612 -8.34 6.46 2.11
CA TYR A 612 -7.52 6.77 0.94
C TYR A 612 -7.56 5.61 -0.04
N MET A 613 -7.85 5.90 -1.31
CA MET A 613 -7.85 4.90 -2.39
C MET A 613 -6.77 5.22 -3.41
N GLY A 614 -5.86 4.26 -3.63
CA GLY A 614 -4.77 4.38 -4.58
C GLY A 614 -4.18 3.02 -4.96
N ASP A 615 -3.45 2.98 -6.08
CA ASP A 615 -2.90 1.75 -6.67
C ASP A 615 -1.43 1.86 -7.10
N GLY A 616 -0.88 3.08 -7.04
CA GLY A 616 0.50 3.37 -7.42
C GLY A 616 1.49 3.35 -6.25
N ILE A 617 2.78 3.33 -6.57
CA ILE A 617 3.89 3.48 -5.61
C ILE A 617 3.72 4.77 -4.80
N ASN A 618 3.33 5.84 -5.49
CA ASN A 618 3.18 7.19 -4.93
C ASN A 618 2.08 7.31 -3.86
N ASP A 619 1.20 6.32 -3.77
CA ASP A 619 0.05 6.31 -2.86
C ASP A 619 0.34 5.58 -1.54
N SER A 620 1.39 4.75 -1.50
CA SER A 620 1.75 3.94 -0.33
C SER A 620 1.84 4.75 0.99
N PRO A 621 2.49 5.93 1.04
CA PRO A 621 2.52 6.74 2.26
C PRO A 621 1.13 7.24 2.68
N SER A 622 0.26 7.56 1.72
CA SER A 622 -1.10 8.03 1.97
C SER A 622 -2.02 6.91 2.44
N LEU A 623 -1.89 5.70 1.84
CA LEU A 623 -2.58 4.48 2.28
C LEU A 623 -2.27 4.15 3.73
N THR A 624 -0.98 4.18 4.11
CA THR A 624 -0.54 3.90 5.48
C THR A 624 -1.01 4.94 6.49
N ASN A 625 -1.02 6.23 6.10
CA ASN A 625 -1.40 7.34 6.99
C ASN A 625 -2.90 7.60 7.05
N SER A 626 -3.74 6.92 6.26
CA SER A 626 -5.20 7.01 6.33
C SER A 626 -5.77 6.19 7.50
N ASP A 627 -7.05 6.40 7.86
CA ASP A 627 -7.76 5.54 8.80
C ASP A 627 -8.18 4.23 8.13
N VAL A 628 -8.36 4.26 6.80
CA VAL A 628 -8.62 3.09 5.96
C VAL A 628 -7.88 3.25 4.63
N GLY A 629 -6.82 2.49 4.44
CA GLY A 629 -6.16 2.36 3.15
C GLY A 629 -6.90 1.35 2.28
N VAL A 630 -7.32 1.78 1.09
CA VAL A 630 -8.03 0.94 0.10
C VAL A 630 -7.18 0.84 -1.16
N SER A 631 -6.91 -0.37 -1.63
CA SER A 631 -6.23 -0.60 -2.91
C SER A 631 -6.98 -1.61 -3.76
N VAL A 632 -6.47 -1.94 -4.92
CA VAL A 632 -7.09 -2.89 -5.86
C VAL A 632 -6.17 -4.09 -6.10
N ASP A 633 -6.72 -5.22 -6.54
CA ASP A 633 -5.94 -6.44 -6.79
C ASP A 633 -4.89 -6.26 -7.89
N THR A 634 -5.16 -5.38 -8.87
CA THR A 634 -4.23 -5.04 -9.97
C THR A 634 -3.18 -3.99 -9.59
N ALA A 635 -3.22 -3.46 -8.36
CA ALA A 635 -2.26 -2.46 -7.89
C ALA A 635 -0.83 -3.02 -7.76
N VAL A 636 0.15 -2.13 -7.73
CA VAL A 636 1.53 -2.49 -7.43
C VAL A 636 1.65 -3.07 -6.01
N ASP A 637 2.62 -3.96 -5.80
CA ASP A 637 2.74 -4.75 -4.57
C ASP A 637 2.82 -3.90 -3.31
N ILE A 638 3.59 -2.81 -3.36
CA ILE A 638 3.73 -1.91 -2.21
C ILE A 638 2.40 -1.22 -1.84
N ALA A 639 1.56 -0.88 -2.82
CA ALA A 639 0.24 -0.32 -2.57
C ALA A 639 -0.70 -1.36 -1.94
N LYS A 640 -0.70 -2.61 -2.45
CA LYS A 640 -1.44 -3.72 -1.85
C LYS A 640 -1.01 -4.01 -0.42
N GLU A 641 0.31 -3.96 -0.16
CA GLU A 641 0.82 -4.23 1.20
C GLU A 641 0.45 -3.12 2.18
N SER A 642 0.50 -1.86 1.75
CA SER A 642 0.14 -0.69 2.55
C SER A 642 -1.36 -0.58 2.83
N ALA A 643 -2.22 -1.23 2.03
CA ALA A 643 -3.66 -1.14 2.15
C ALA A 643 -4.23 -2.05 3.24
N ASP A 644 -5.32 -1.62 3.86
CA ASP A 644 -6.10 -2.39 4.83
C ASP A 644 -7.19 -3.22 4.16
N ILE A 645 -7.68 -2.75 3.00
CA ILE A 645 -8.76 -3.34 2.21
C ILE A 645 -8.31 -3.43 0.75
N ILE A 646 -8.56 -4.56 0.11
CA ILE A 646 -8.32 -4.77 -1.31
C ILE A 646 -9.65 -4.98 -2.04
N LEU A 647 -9.89 -4.20 -3.08
CA LEU A 647 -11.00 -4.40 -4.00
C LEU A 647 -10.55 -5.35 -5.12
N LEU A 648 -11.30 -6.42 -5.37
CA LEU A 648 -11.02 -7.36 -6.47
C LEU A 648 -11.39 -6.79 -7.84
N GLU A 649 -12.15 -5.72 -7.89
CA GLU A 649 -12.45 -4.95 -9.08
C GLU A 649 -12.14 -3.47 -8.81
N LYS A 650 -11.54 -2.83 -9.80
CA LYS A 650 -11.15 -1.42 -9.73
C LYS A 650 -12.36 -0.52 -10.01
N ASP A 651 -13.39 -0.61 -9.14
CA ASP A 651 -14.64 0.16 -9.25
C ASP A 651 -15.06 0.76 -7.90
N LEU A 652 -15.45 2.03 -7.91
CA LEU A 652 -15.99 2.74 -6.75
C LEU A 652 -17.34 2.18 -6.26
N ASN A 653 -18.08 1.48 -7.11
CA ASN A 653 -19.31 0.79 -6.70
C ASN A 653 -19.02 -0.34 -5.72
N VAL A 654 -17.92 -1.07 -5.91
CA VAL A 654 -17.49 -2.13 -4.99
C VAL A 654 -17.15 -1.55 -3.61
N LEU A 655 -16.51 -0.38 -3.59
CA LEU A 655 -16.25 0.35 -2.34
C LEU A 655 -17.57 0.78 -1.68
N LEU A 656 -18.50 1.33 -2.46
CA LEU A 656 -19.81 1.78 -1.97
C LEU A 656 -20.59 0.60 -1.37
N ASP A 657 -20.66 -0.53 -2.08
CA ASP A 657 -21.33 -1.74 -1.60
C ASP A 657 -20.76 -2.23 -0.26
N GLY A 658 -19.46 -2.12 -0.08
CA GLY A 658 -18.80 -2.44 1.18
C GLY A 658 -19.20 -1.48 2.32
N VAL A 659 -19.31 -0.17 2.03
CA VAL A 659 -19.76 0.85 2.98
C VAL A 659 -21.23 0.68 3.36
N GLU A 660 -22.11 0.42 2.37
CA GLU A 660 -23.54 0.23 2.58
C GLU A 660 -23.85 -1.05 3.38
N GLU A 661 -23.17 -2.14 3.09
CA GLU A 661 -23.34 -3.40 3.82
C GLU A 661 -23.10 -3.19 5.32
N ARG A 662 -22.12 -2.38 5.68
CA ARG A 662 -21.87 -2.06 7.09
C ARG A 662 -22.90 -1.10 7.69
N LYS A 663 -23.32 -0.05 6.97
CA LYS A 663 -24.37 0.87 7.48
C LYS A 663 -25.63 0.09 7.83
N THR A 664 -26.04 -0.85 6.97
CA THR A 664 -27.18 -1.75 7.22
C THR A 664 -26.97 -2.59 8.48
N TYR A 665 -25.74 -3.02 8.75
CA TYR A 665 -25.42 -3.83 9.94
C TYR A 665 -25.51 -3.01 11.23
N ILE A 666 -24.99 -1.78 11.24
CA ILE A 666 -25.07 -0.89 12.40
C ILE A 666 -26.54 -0.46 12.67
N CYS A 667 -27.33 -0.19 11.61
CA CYS A 667 -28.75 0.12 11.76
C CYS A 667 -29.52 -1.05 12.39
N LYS A 668 -29.27 -2.29 11.93
CA LYS A 668 -29.87 -3.49 12.55
C LYS A 668 -29.43 -3.68 13.99
N PHE A 669 -28.17 -3.42 14.31
CA PHE A 669 -27.67 -3.49 15.68
C PHE A 669 -28.34 -2.43 16.58
N ASN A 670 -28.49 -1.20 16.08
CA ASN A 670 -29.19 -0.13 16.79
C ASN A 670 -30.71 -0.39 16.92
N GLU A 671 -31.34 -1.07 15.95
CA GLU A 671 -32.70 -1.53 16.06
C GLU A 671 -32.89 -2.62 17.13
N ILE A 672 -31.96 -3.59 17.16
CA ILE A 672 -31.95 -4.63 18.20
C ILE A 672 -31.73 -4.00 19.57
N TYR A 673 -30.85 -3.01 19.69
CA TYR A 673 -30.63 -2.28 20.95
C TYR A 673 -31.82 -1.41 21.36
N LYS A 674 -32.49 -0.74 20.41
CA LYS A 674 -33.71 0.03 20.68
C LYS A 674 -34.91 -0.86 21.00
N ASN A 675 -35.00 -2.04 20.40
CA ASN A 675 -36.05 -3.00 20.69
C ASN A 675 -35.80 -3.79 21.99
N GLY A 676 -34.53 -4.04 22.35
CA GLY A 676 -34.14 -4.63 23.63
C GLY A 676 -34.43 -3.73 24.84
N ASN A 677 -34.52 -2.41 24.65
CA ASN A 677 -34.93 -1.44 25.67
C ASN A 677 -36.44 -1.29 25.83
N LYS A 678 -37.27 -2.06 25.10
CA LYS A 678 -38.71 -2.10 25.22
C LYS A 678 -39.25 -3.29 26.02
N PHE A 679 -38.34 -4.12 26.52
CA PHE A 679 -38.58 -5.16 27.51
C PHE A 679 -37.87 -4.80 28.83
#